data_84535a27067ebfb3547bd847c6de2eff
#
_entry.id   84535a27067ebfb3547bd847c6de2eff
#
_cell.length_a   1.000
_cell.length_b   1.000
_cell.length_c   1.000
_cell.angle_alpha   90.00
_cell.angle_beta   90.00
_cell.angle_gamma   90.00
#
_symmetry.space_group_name_H-M   'P 1'
#
loop_
_entity.id
_entity.type
_entity.pdbx_description
1 polymer ?
#
loop_
_entity_poly.entity_id
_entity_poly.type
_entity_poly.pdbx_seq_one_letter_code
_entity_poly.pdbx_strand_id
1 'polypeptide(L)'
;MFAGAAFTDQADIKVDSDVVDTLVSLGVIEGFEDGSFQPNGTVTRAQMAKMIYVLRTGNSDASAYNDDKTSFTDIGTHWARGYIKYCQSLNIIAGKSNTKFCPNDKVTAQEAAKMLLVTLGYDAQKAGLVGAGWASKTNALADENGLLENVNTSFTAACPRQYAAQLIYNAIDAATVVWRDDAYTNQNYNGKDNQTIGEKYMGLSKTVGILEEVTKDNDKDTYSLYVNTDKYEDECSGKKLLNNFTKVSKDYSALKYQKVKVLYKDKDKVFGVYAMTDDNTVVSAVMDQVKMDSADKIKIDGTKYTVDTNNSTVYVNGKDTNTKIAVWVNAHSEGKNIGKASTVQAISNSSNNKINILKVTTFETKKVTYVGKDYVNAGKKYEEDDANFSSDLKKDDYVAISAKENYADDKVLLTKLETVEGKVTGIKGNDQVLIDGTWYTADYKANTNKVIDNWPSNGATVKLVLLNGFVQLVDTVTVGSSDFALVIETGSSSGLGSSKVADVLFADGTRKTVELDNDSEYKGTKKNGDTTYVEESAPKLATYEVSKGKYTFKAVSEKALNGYDEYATGRNLTIDGKVKSATLKKANTTANVFMKDTGVVFVQYMKNGDYEYKVVTGKDAANWKETTISLQALVKKDSGVNYAEMAVVTMTNNIPGGSDSTYAFALDDSYEKTIDGTKYTFVEAWNGSEAITMKSEDKVSIVAREAFEYSVNADGTYDLTKLAGKDTATQKYAVTQITSYDKTSGELTFVSVPVSKEYKITKDTVVLYVDSDAKKGAGEFDIETAIDTNNDGKIDANDKANVIYYSESGDDYIRLIVVDTNNEMKQ
;
A
#
# COMPACT_ATOMS: atom_id res chain seq x y z
N MET A 1 -12.09 25.23 -18.27
CA MET A 1 -11.60 24.07 -19.04
C MET A 1 -10.75 23.23 -18.11
N PHE A 2 -11.22 22.06 -17.76
CA PHE A 2 -10.50 21.17 -16.85
C PHE A 2 -9.57 20.26 -17.67
N ALA A 3 -8.38 20.74 -17.94
CA ALA A 3 -7.30 19.89 -18.42
C ALA A 3 -6.68 19.23 -17.18
N GLY A 4 -6.89 17.92 -17.00
CA GLY A 4 -6.12 17.12 -16.05
C GLY A 4 -6.75 16.79 -14.70
N ALA A 5 -8.00 17.14 -14.40
CA ALA A 5 -8.65 16.62 -13.20
C ALA A 5 -9.21 15.21 -13.51
N ALA A 6 -8.79 14.20 -12.76
CA ALA A 6 -9.39 12.88 -12.83
C ALA A 6 -10.89 12.97 -12.51
N PHE A 7 -11.73 12.23 -13.26
CA PHE A 7 -13.14 12.12 -12.94
C PHE A 7 -13.35 11.45 -11.58
N THR A 8 -14.40 11.86 -10.86
CA THR A 8 -14.70 11.29 -9.54
C THR A 8 -14.97 9.77 -9.60
N ASP A 9 -15.36 9.26 -10.76
CA ASP A 9 -15.62 7.85 -11.07
C ASP A 9 -14.58 7.22 -12.00
N GLN A 10 -13.34 7.70 -11.98
CA GLN A 10 -12.24 7.22 -12.82
C GLN A 10 -12.02 5.69 -12.71
N ALA A 11 -12.20 5.11 -11.53
CA ALA A 11 -12.03 3.67 -11.29
C ALA A 11 -13.05 2.79 -12.05
N ASP A 12 -14.20 3.34 -12.45
CA ASP A 12 -15.25 2.63 -13.19
C ASP A 12 -15.04 2.67 -14.71
N ILE A 13 -14.10 3.47 -15.20
CA ILE A 13 -13.76 3.58 -16.63
C ILE A 13 -12.97 2.34 -17.03
N LYS A 14 -13.47 1.58 -18.03
CA LYS A 14 -12.87 0.35 -18.55
C LYS A 14 -12.14 0.55 -19.88
N VAL A 15 -12.42 1.63 -20.58
CA VAL A 15 -11.66 2.03 -21.76
C VAL A 15 -10.35 2.70 -21.34
N ASP A 16 -9.37 2.74 -22.24
CA ASP A 16 -8.12 3.44 -21.95
C ASP A 16 -8.39 4.91 -21.57
N SER A 17 -7.69 5.40 -20.58
CA SER A 17 -7.79 6.80 -20.11
C SER A 17 -7.59 7.79 -21.25
N ASP A 18 -6.69 7.47 -22.19
CA ASP A 18 -6.38 8.31 -23.33
C ASP A 18 -7.59 8.52 -24.26
N VAL A 19 -8.53 7.58 -24.33
CA VAL A 19 -9.78 7.71 -25.08
C VAL A 19 -10.61 8.86 -24.53
N VAL A 20 -10.81 8.87 -23.23
CA VAL A 20 -11.62 9.89 -22.56
C VAL A 20 -10.91 11.24 -22.55
N ASP A 21 -9.63 11.26 -22.19
CA ASP A 21 -8.81 12.48 -22.13
C ASP A 21 -8.77 13.21 -23.47
N THR A 22 -8.63 12.46 -24.58
CA THR A 22 -8.62 13.04 -25.92
C THR A 22 -9.95 13.66 -26.29
N LEU A 23 -11.05 12.93 -26.09
CA LEU A 23 -12.36 13.41 -26.47
C LEU A 23 -12.81 14.61 -25.63
N VAL A 24 -12.36 14.66 -24.36
CA VAL A 24 -12.54 15.83 -23.51
C VAL A 24 -11.72 17.02 -24.00
N SER A 25 -10.44 16.79 -24.34
CA SER A 25 -9.55 17.83 -24.89
C SER A 25 -10.04 18.40 -26.23
N LEU A 26 -10.66 17.56 -27.05
CA LEU A 26 -11.28 17.95 -28.33
C LEU A 26 -12.68 18.58 -28.14
N GLY A 27 -13.23 18.58 -26.93
CA GLY A 27 -14.57 19.07 -26.61
C GLY A 27 -15.70 18.20 -27.17
N VAL A 28 -15.42 16.97 -27.59
CA VAL A 28 -16.42 16.01 -28.10
C VAL A 28 -17.29 15.47 -26.98
N ILE A 29 -16.69 15.28 -25.83
CA ILE A 29 -17.34 14.82 -24.59
C ILE A 29 -17.00 15.79 -23.46
N GLU A 30 -17.97 16.05 -22.60
CA GLU A 30 -17.79 16.85 -21.37
C GLU A 30 -18.16 15.99 -20.17
N GLY A 31 -17.53 16.20 -19.01
CA GLY A 31 -17.97 15.62 -17.73
C GLY A 31 -19.28 16.22 -17.26
N PHE A 32 -19.85 15.64 -16.23
CA PHE A 32 -21.03 16.16 -15.56
C PHE A 32 -20.68 17.21 -14.51
N GLU A 33 -21.67 17.98 -14.03
CA GLU A 33 -21.47 19.04 -13.03
C GLU A 33 -20.92 18.52 -11.70
N ASP A 34 -21.19 17.26 -11.38
CA ASP A 34 -20.68 16.55 -10.19
C ASP A 34 -19.21 16.06 -10.34
N GLY A 35 -18.57 16.38 -11.45
CA GLY A 35 -17.20 15.93 -11.77
C GLY A 35 -17.10 14.49 -12.26
N SER A 36 -18.24 13.79 -12.48
CA SER A 36 -18.24 12.41 -12.98
C SER A 36 -18.18 12.35 -14.51
N PHE A 37 -17.72 11.21 -15.04
CA PHE A 37 -17.81 10.84 -16.45
C PHE A 37 -19.04 10.00 -16.74
N GLN A 38 -19.54 9.25 -15.77
CA GLN A 38 -20.62 8.27 -15.86
C GLN A 38 -20.37 7.20 -16.93
N PRO A 39 -19.29 6.38 -16.82
CA PRO A 39 -18.86 5.45 -17.87
C PRO A 39 -19.91 4.40 -18.21
N ASN A 40 -20.69 3.97 -17.25
CA ASN A 40 -21.74 2.97 -17.39
C ASN A 40 -23.12 3.57 -17.72
N GLY A 41 -23.25 4.90 -17.68
CA GLY A 41 -24.45 5.61 -18.11
C GLY A 41 -24.67 5.42 -19.62
N THR A 42 -25.93 5.23 -20.04
CA THR A 42 -26.24 4.95 -21.46
C THR A 42 -26.45 6.23 -22.24
N VAL A 43 -25.90 6.31 -23.45
CA VAL A 43 -25.98 7.48 -24.34
C VAL A 43 -27.33 7.55 -25.02
N THR A 44 -27.93 8.76 -25.06
CA THR A 44 -29.13 9.03 -25.84
C THR A 44 -28.82 9.38 -27.30
N ARG A 45 -29.80 9.23 -28.17
CA ARG A 45 -29.70 9.62 -29.58
C ARG A 45 -29.36 11.11 -29.74
N ALA A 46 -29.89 11.97 -28.86
CA ALA A 46 -29.57 13.41 -28.84
C ALA A 46 -28.11 13.66 -28.42
N GLN A 47 -27.59 12.94 -27.41
CA GLN A 47 -26.21 13.06 -26.99
C GLN A 47 -25.24 12.58 -28.08
N MET A 48 -25.56 11.46 -28.77
CA MET A 48 -24.76 10.99 -29.89
C MET A 48 -24.73 11.99 -31.05
N ALA A 49 -25.86 12.64 -31.36
CA ALA A 49 -25.91 13.70 -32.36
C ALA A 49 -25.03 14.90 -32.01
N LYS A 50 -24.98 15.33 -30.71
CA LYS A 50 -24.04 16.37 -30.25
C LYS A 50 -22.59 15.93 -30.47
N MET A 51 -22.23 14.72 -30.05
CA MET A 51 -20.84 14.21 -30.20
C MET A 51 -20.40 14.18 -31.67
N ILE A 52 -21.25 13.71 -32.57
CA ILE A 52 -20.99 13.69 -34.02
C ILE A 52 -20.89 15.10 -34.62
N TYR A 53 -21.72 16.02 -34.17
CA TYR A 53 -21.64 17.43 -34.58
C TYR A 53 -20.26 18.02 -34.23
N VAL A 54 -19.81 17.84 -33.00
CA VAL A 54 -18.50 18.32 -32.55
C VAL A 54 -17.38 17.66 -33.35
N LEU A 55 -17.45 16.33 -33.53
CA LEU A 55 -16.50 15.59 -34.36
C LEU A 55 -16.38 16.14 -35.79
N ARG A 56 -17.51 16.60 -36.37
CA ARG A 56 -17.53 17.12 -37.75
C ARG A 56 -17.21 18.60 -37.89
N THR A 57 -17.40 19.38 -36.89
CA THR A 57 -17.27 20.85 -36.97
C THR A 57 -16.13 21.42 -36.13
N GLY A 58 -15.69 20.66 -35.12
CA GLY A 58 -14.77 21.13 -34.06
C GLY A 58 -15.43 22.20 -33.15
N ASN A 59 -16.75 22.42 -33.26
CA ASN A 59 -17.50 23.43 -32.50
C ASN A 59 -18.52 22.76 -31.58
N SER A 60 -18.67 23.23 -30.38
CA SER A 60 -19.68 22.71 -29.42
C SER A 60 -21.05 23.40 -29.52
N ASP A 61 -21.17 24.53 -30.23
CA ASP A 61 -22.41 25.28 -30.40
C ASP A 61 -23.06 25.02 -31.77
N ALA A 62 -24.27 24.44 -31.76
CA ALA A 62 -25.09 24.18 -32.92
C ALA A 62 -26.32 25.14 -33.02
N SER A 63 -26.33 26.25 -32.28
CA SER A 63 -27.46 27.20 -32.23
C SER A 63 -27.83 27.76 -33.60
N ALA A 64 -26.87 27.92 -34.52
CA ALA A 64 -27.09 28.39 -35.88
C ALA A 64 -28.06 27.48 -36.70
N TYR A 65 -28.22 26.21 -36.31
CA TYR A 65 -29.10 25.25 -36.97
C TYR A 65 -30.48 25.10 -36.30
N ASN A 66 -30.71 25.84 -35.22
CA ASN A 66 -31.95 25.70 -34.41
C ASN A 66 -33.22 25.98 -35.23
N ASP A 67 -33.15 26.85 -36.23
CA ASP A 67 -34.30 27.26 -37.04
C ASP A 67 -34.34 26.58 -38.42
N ASP A 68 -33.42 25.70 -38.70
CA ASP A 68 -33.38 24.92 -39.96
C ASP A 68 -34.62 24.03 -40.09
N LYS A 69 -34.98 23.73 -41.33
CA LYS A 69 -36.12 22.85 -41.64
C LYS A 69 -35.78 21.41 -41.22
N THR A 70 -36.81 20.74 -40.71
CA THR A 70 -36.72 19.32 -40.32
C THR A 70 -38.08 18.65 -40.52
N SER A 71 -38.02 17.34 -40.78
CA SER A 71 -39.26 16.51 -40.78
C SER A 71 -39.65 16.06 -39.39
N PHE A 72 -38.77 16.19 -38.37
CA PHE A 72 -39.01 15.69 -37.04
C PHE A 72 -39.89 16.66 -36.20
N THR A 73 -40.99 16.17 -35.70
CA THR A 73 -41.97 16.93 -34.93
C THR A 73 -41.76 16.91 -33.41
N ASP A 74 -40.83 16.08 -32.92
CA ASP A 74 -40.58 15.85 -31.52
C ASP A 74 -39.29 16.50 -30.98
N ILE A 75 -38.69 17.42 -31.76
CA ILE A 75 -37.43 18.08 -31.35
C ILE A 75 -37.55 19.61 -31.20
N GLY A 76 -38.75 20.19 -31.42
CA GLY A 76 -38.97 21.66 -31.55
C GLY A 76 -38.40 22.48 -30.38
N THR A 77 -38.56 22.03 -29.16
CA THR A 77 -38.05 22.68 -27.94
C THR A 77 -36.88 21.92 -27.30
N HIS A 78 -36.44 20.81 -27.89
CA HIS A 78 -35.38 19.98 -27.32
C HIS A 78 -34.03 20.70 -27.39
N TRP A 79 -33.22 20.61 -26.34
CA TRP A 79 -31.90 21.23 -26.26
C TRP A 79 -30.97 20.85 -27.42
N ALA A 80 -31.11 19.65 -27.95
CA ALA A 80 -30.24 19.13 -29.03
C ALA A 80 -30.83 19.41 -30.44
N ARG A 81 -31.87 20.24 -30.60
CA ARG A 81 -32.53 20.40 -31.90
C ARG A 81 -31.56 20.83 -33.03
N GLY A 82 -30.64 21.73 -32.75
CA GLY A 82 -29.62 22.19 -33.73
C GLY A 82 -28.69 21.08 -34.17
N TYR A 83 -28.16 20.27 -33.23
CA TYR A 83 -27.31 19.12 -33.53
C TYR A 83 -28.04 18.08 -34.38
N ILE A 84 -29.30 17.79 -34.05
CA ILE A 84 -30.13 16.82 -34.75
C ILE A 84 -30.44 17.28 -36.14
N LYS A 85 -30.81 18.54 -36.35
CA LYS A 85 -31.10 19.12 -37.67
C LYS A 85 -29.85 19.14 -38.58
N TYR A 86 -28.69 19.51 -38.03
CA TYR A 86 -27.42 19.41 -38.74
C TYR A 86 -27.11 17.97 -39.20
N CYS A 87 -27.17 17.01 -38.27
CA CYS A 87 -26.90 15.62 -38.64
C CYS A 87 -27.94 15.05 -39.60
N GLN A 88 -29.20 15.47 -39.50
CA GLN A 88 -30.27 15.09 -40.46
C GLN A 88 -29.99 15.64 -41.86
N SER A 89 -29.57 16.90 -41.99
CA SER A 89 -29.27 17.51 -43.27
C SER A 89 -28.15 16.82 -44.06
N LEU A 90 -27.27 16.09 -43.33
CA LEU A 90 -26.19 15.29 -43.87
C LEU A 90 -26.51 13.79 -43.97
N ASN A 91 -27.76 13.38 -43.68
CA ASN A 91 -28.21 11.99 -43.63
C ASN A 91 -27.43 11.10 -42.65
N ILE A 92 -26.71 11.67 -41.68
CA ILE A 92 -25.95 10.93 -40.64
C ILE A 92 -26.90 10.22 -39.73
N ILE A 93 -28.02 10.86 -39.43
CA ILE A 93 -29.04 10.28 -38.55
C ILE A 93 -30.36 10.09 -39.31
N ALA A 94 -31.07 9.04 -38.94
CA ALA A 94 -32.41 8.77 -39.37
C ALA A 94 -33.35 8.80 -38.18
N GLY A 95 -34.63 9.13 -38.41
CA GLY A 95 -35.69 9.02 -37.40
C GLY A 95 -36.04 7.56 -37.10
N LYS A 96 -36.67 7.32 -35.96
CA LYS A 96 -37.38 6.04 -35.69
C LYS A 96 -38.64 5.91 -36.60
N SER A 97 -39.12 7.06 -37.14
CA SER A 97 -40.09 7.16 -38.22
C SER A 97 -39.79 8.39 -39.06
N ASN A 98 -40.58 8.60 -40.11
CA ASN A 98 -40.44 9.77 -41.03
C ASN A 98 -40.60 11.12 -40.29
N THR A 99 -41.29 11.14 -39.15
CA THR A 99 -41.63 12.37 -38.41
C THR A 99 -41.15 12.39 -36.95
N LYS A 100 -40.51 11.32 -36.49
CA LYS A 100 -40.06 11.19 -35.10
C LYS A 100 -38.60 10.81 -35.01
N PHE A 101 -37.80 11.61 -34.31
CA PHE A 101 -36.39 11.32 -34.04
C PHE A 101 -36.21 10.48 -32.77
N CYS A 102 -37.05 10.70 -31.76
CA CYS A 102 -36.99 10.12 -30.41
C CYS A 102 -35.66 10.48 -29.71
N PRO A 103 -35.43 11.79 -29.41
CA PRO A 103 -34.11 12.28 -28.93
C PRO A 103 -33.63 11.66 -27.62
N ASN A 104 -34.56 11.29 -26.74
CA ASN A 104 -34.28 10.72 -25.41
C ASN A 104 -34.13 9.19 -25.41
N ASP A 105 -34.45 8.52 -26.52
CA ASP A 105 -34.23 7.09 -26.65
C ASP A 105 -32.72 6.79 -26.59
N LYS A 106 -32.38 5.64 -26.02
CA LYS A 106 -30.98 5.17 -25.97
C LYS A 106 -30.51 4.70 -27.34
N VAL A 107 -29.27 5.01 -27.68
CA VAL A 107 -28.61 4.51 -28.88
C VAL A 107 -27.92 3.18 -28.54
N THR A 108 -28.01 2.20 -29.45
CA THR A 108 -27.20 0.98 -29.36
C THR A 108 -25.81 1.19 -29.95
N ALA A 109 -24.83 0.34 -29.62
CA ALA A 109 -23.50 0.46 -30.18
C ALA A 109 -23.50 0.30 -31.72
N GLN A 110 -24.33 -0.59 -32.27
CA GLN A 110 -24.48 -0.72 -33.75
C GLN A 110 -25.16 0.48 -34.40
N GLU A 111 -26.11 1.14 -33.72
CA GLU A 111 -26.69 2.41 -34.24
C GLU A 111 -25.65 3.55 -34.20
N ALA A 112 -24.84 3.63 -33.16
CA ALA A 112 -23.74 4.59 -33.06
C ALA A 112 -22.69 4.35 -34.18
N ALA A 113 -22.28 3.10 -34.39
CA ALA A 113 -21.36 2.70 -35.45
C ALA A 113 -21.90 3.07 -36.84
N LYS A 114 -23.20 2.84 -37.11
CA LYS A 114 -23.84 3.28 -38.34
C LYS A 114 -23.74 4.80 -38.54
N MET A 115 -24.01 5.58 -37.51
CA MET A 115 -23.91 7.05 -37.59
C MET A 115 -22.48 7.48 -37.90
N LEU A 116 -21.47 6.80 -37.35
CA LEU A 116 -20.07 7.08 -37.62
C LEU A 116 -19.67 6.67 -39.03
N LEU A 117 -20.12 5.53 -39.55
CA LEU A 117 -19.89 5.12 -40.96
C LEU A 117 -20.41 6.14 -41.96
N VAL A 118 -21.62 6.68 -41.72
CA VAL A 118 -22.14 7.77 -42.56
C VAL A 118 -21.29 9.05 -42.38
N THR A 119 -20.77 9.29 -41.21
CA THR A 119 -19.85 10.41 -40.96
C THR A 119 -18.53 10.24 -41.71
N LEU A 120 -18.04 9.01 -41.91
CA LEU A 120 -16.89 8.68 -42.76
C LEU A 120 -17.14 8.96 -44.25
N GLY A 121 -18.42 8.96 -44.69
CA GLY A 121 -18.80 9.22 -46.09
C GLY A 121 -19.55 8.07 -46.75
N TYR A 122 -19.87 7.00 -46.04
CA TYR A 122 -20.72 5.93 -46.57
C TYR A 122 -22.16 6.41 -46.75
N ASP A 123 -22.71 6.24 -47.95
CA ASP A 123 -24.13 6.42 -48.18
C ASP A 123 -24.91 5.24 -47.58
N ALA A 124 -25.87 5.52 -46.73
CA ALA A 124 -26.60 4.48 -46.01
C ALA A 124 -27.35 3.48 -46.90
N GLN A 125 -27.84 3.91 -48.09
CA GLN A 125 -28.51 3.05 -49.05
C GLN A 125 -27.48 2.17 -49.83
N LYS A 126 -26.49 2.80 -50.41
CA LYS A 126 -25.45 2.11 -51.20
C LYS A 126 -24.61 1.13 -50.39
N ALA A 127 -24.31 1.46 -49.15
CA ALA A 127 -23.55 0.58 -48.23
C ALA A 127 -24.41 -0.50 -47.56
N GLY A 128 -25.73 -0.55 -47.81
CA GLY A 128 -26.64 -1.53 -47.22
C GLY A 128 -26.86 -1.34 -45.72
N LEU A 129 -26.71 -0.13 -45.24
CA LEU A 129 -26.90 0.21 -43.80
C LEU A 129 -28.38 0.50 -43.49
N VAL A 130 -29.31 0.15 -44.41
CA VAL A 130 -30.77 0.28 -44.24
C VAL A 130 -31.46 -1.02 -44.67
N GLY A 131 -32.72 -1.22 -44.25
CA GLY A 131 -33.51 -2.40 -44.59
C GLY A 131 -33.13 -3.67 -43.82
N ALA A 132 -33.54 -4.85 -44.31
CA ALA A 132 -33.21 -6.11 -43.63
C ALA A 132 -31.70 -6.38 -43.70
N GLY A 133 -31.10 -6.78 -42.56
CA GLY A 133 -29.66 -7.07 -42.50
C GLY A 133 -28.75 -5.86 -42.27
N TRP A 134 -29.33 -4.63 -42.11
CA TRP A 134 -28.53 -3.43 -41.85
C TRP A 134 -27.54 -3.57 -40.68
N ALA A 135 -27.93 -4.27 -39.64
CA ALA A 135 -27.12 -4.42 -38.42
C ALA A 135 -25.86 -5.24 -38.68
N SER A 136 -25.96 -6.38 -39.37
CA SER A 136 -24.78 -7.21 -39.72
C SER A 136 -23.86 -6.51 -40.70
N LYS A 137 -24.43 -5.77 -41.66
CA LYS A 137 -23.66 -4.95 -42.61
C LYS A 137 -22.93 -3.81 -41.89
N THR A 138 -23.61 -3.15 -40.93
CA THR A 138 -23.01 -2.09 -40.14
C THR A 138 -21.84 -2.65 -39.31
N ASN A 139 -22.03 -3.77 -38.61
CA ASN A 139 -20.98 -4.35 -37.79
C ASN A 139 -19.77 -4.77 -38.62
N ALA A 140 -19.99 -5.44 -39.78
CA ALA A 140 -18.90 -5.85 -40.64
C ALA A 140 -18.09 -4.66 -41.17
N LEU A 141 -18.81 -3.60 -41.65
CA LEU A 141 -18.15 -2.41 -42.20
C LEU A 141 -17.48 -1.57 -41.11
N ALA A 142 -18.05 -1.54 -39.90
CA ALA A 142 -17.46 -0.87 -38.75
C ALA A 142 -16.17 -1.57 -38.26
N ASP A 143 -16.16 -2.90 -38.27
CA ASP A 143 -14.99 -3.72 -38.00
C ASP A 143 -13.87 -3.48 -39.04
N GLU A 144 -14.21 -3.54 -40.30
CA GLU A 144 -13.28 -3.26 -41.42
C GLU A 144 -12.64 -1.88 -41.34
N ASN A 145 -13.34 -0.89 -40.80
CA ASN A 145 -12.83 0.48 -40.63
C ASN A 145 -12.20 0.72 -39.23
N GLY A 146 -11.97 -0.32 -38.43
CA GLY A 146 -11.37 -0.21 -37.08
C GLY A 146 -12.26 0.44 -36.01
N LEU A 147 -13.53 0.72 -36.32
CA LEU A 147 -14.42 1.42 -35.37
C LEU A 147 -14.75 0.56 -34.12
N LEU A 148 -14.66 -0.76 -34.23
CA LEU A 148 -15.03 -1.70 -33.16
C LEU A 148 -13.87 -2.10 -32.26
N GLU A 149 -12.66 -1.61 -32.49
CA GLU A 149 -11.50 -1.91 -31.66
C GLU A 149 -11.75 -1.52 -30.20
N ASN A 150 -11.51 -2.45 -29.27
CA ASN A 150 -11.70 -2.27 -27.82
C ASN A 150 -13.13 -1.89 -27.40
N VAL A 151 -14.13 -2.09 -28.23
CA VAL A 151 -15.56 -1.83 -27.92
C VAL A 151 -16.17 -3.09 -27.29
N ASN A 152 -15.90 -3.31 -26.02
CA ASN A 152 -16.29 -4.52 -25.27
C ASN A 152 -17.69 -4.39 -24.67
N THR A 153 -18.71 -4.25 -25.51
CA THR A 153 -20.12 -4.14 -25.09
C THR A 153 -21.07 -4.89 -26.02
N SER A 154 -22.31 -5.06 -25.59
CA SER A 154 -23.38 -5.59 -26.46
C SER A 154 -23.72 -4.59 -27.56
N PHE A 155 -23.69 -5.02 -28.83
CA PHE A 155 -24.01 -4.15 -29.98
C PHE A 155 -25.51 -3.84 -30.10
N THR A 156 -26.38 -4.64 -29.49
CA THR A 156 -27.84 -4.54 -29.58
C THR A 156 -28.48 -3.88 -28.36
N ALA A 157 -27.74 -3.77 -27.25
CA ALA A 157 -28.19 -3.09 -26.04
C ALA A 157 -27.85 -1.59 -26.10
N ALA A 158 -28.43 -0.81 -25.18
CA ALA A 158 -28.10 0.60 -25.00
C ALA A 158 -26.61 0.77 -24.74
N CYS A 159 -25.94 1.59 -25.53
CA CYS A 159 -24.49 1.77 -25.51
C CYS A 159 -24.04 2.53 -24.25
N PRO A 160 -23.18 1.94 -23.39
CA PRO A 160 -22.56 2.67 -22.30
C PRO A 160 -21.69 3.82 -22.82
N ARG A 161 -21.64 4.91 -22.06
CA ARG A 161 -20.97 6.14 -22.47
C ARG A 161 -19.48 5.95 -22.77
N GLN A 162 -18.78 5.12 -22.02
CA GLN A 162 -17.38 4.80 -22.28
C GLN A 162 -17.17 4.10 -23.65
N TYR A 163 -18.06 3.23 -24.06
CA TYR A 163 -17.94 2.55 -25.35
C TYR A 163 -18.45 3.40 -26.52
N ALA A 164 -19.39 4.32 -26.28
CA ALA A 164 -19.70 5.37 -27.26
C ALA A 164 -18.47 6.29 -27.48
N ALA A 165 -17.76 6.61 -26.41
CA ALA A 165 -16.49 7.33 -26.47
C ALA A 165 -15.44 6.54 -27.27
N GLN A 166 -15.26 5.25 -26.98
CA GLN A 166 -14.33 4.39 -27.74
C GLN A 166 -14.64 4.38 -29.24
N LEU A 167 -15.91 4.22 -29.63
CA LEU A 167 -16.34 4.26 -31.02
C LEU A 167 -15.98 5.58 -31.72
N ILE A 168 -16.20 6.71 -31.05
CA ILE A 168 -15.89 8.04 -31.58
C ILE A 168 -14.38 8.24 -31.67
N TYR A 169 -13.64 7.82 -30.66
CA TYR A 169 -12.18 7.88 -30.64
C TYR A 169 -11.58 7.12 -31.82
N ASN A 170 -12.03 5.89 -32.06
CA ASN A 170 -11.60 5.09 -33.21
C ASN A 170 -11.94 5.79 -34.54
N ALA A 171 -13.10 6.46 -34.62
CA ALA A 171 -13.52 7.18 -35.83
C ALA A 171 -12.62 8.38 -36.16
N ILE A 172 -11.95 9.00 -35.18
CA ILE A 172 -11.05 10.16 -35.47
C ILE A 172 -9.97 9.78 -36.48
N ASP A 173 -9.40 8.58 -36.36
CA ASP A 173 -8.30 8.09 -37.17
C ASP A 173 -8.76 7.20 -38.34
N ALA A 174 -10.07 6.97 -38.47
CA ALA A 174 -10.64 6.21 -39.57
C ALA A 174 -10.66 7.04 -40.87
N ALA A 175 -10.29 6.40 -42.00
CA ALA A 175 -10.22 7.01 -43.32
C ALA A 175 -11.62 7.43 -43.80
N THR A 176 -11.74 8.66 -44.31
CA THR A 176 -12.97 9.09 -44.97
C THR A 176 -13.04 8.50 -46.40
N VAL A 177 -14.26 8.19 -46.82
CA VAL A 177 -14.50 7.53 -48.11
C VAL A 177 -15.36 8.35 -49.04
N VAL A 178 -15.27 8.08 -50.34
CA VAL A 178 -16.11 8.59 -51.38
C VAL A 178 -16.51 7.48 -52.33
N TRP A 179 -17.76 7.52 -52.83
CA TRP A 179 -18.25 6.58 -53.82
C TRP A 179 -17.79 7.00 -55.22
N ARG A 180 -16.97 6.16 -55.88
CA ARG A 180 -16.48 6.33 -57.26
C ARG A 180 -16.44 4.98 -57.94
N ASP A 181 -16.78 4.94 -59.26
CA ASP A 181 -16.65 3.77 -60.09
C ASP A 181 -17.26 2.51 -59.44
N ASP A 182 -18.46 2.63 -58.91
CA ASP A 182 -19.23 1.59 -58.22
C ASP A 182 -18.57 0.97 -56.98
N ALA A 183 -17.60 1.67 -56.35
CA ALA A 183 -16.94 1.24 -55.15
C ALA A 183 -16.70 2.42 -54.16
N TYR A 184 -16.49 2.12 -52.90
CA TYR A 184 -15.96 3.08 -51.94
C TYR A 184 -14.45 3.09 -52.02
N THR A 185 -13.88 4.28 -52.10
CA THR A 185 -12.44 4.52 -52.05
C THR A 185 -12.09 5.55 -51.02
N ASN A 186 -10.93 5.39 -50.38
CA ASN A 186 -10.46 6.37 -49.38
C ASN A 186 -10.24 7.74 -50.04
N GLN A 187 -10.51 8.80 -49.30
CA GLN A 187 -10.27 10.16 -49.80
C GLN A 187 -8.78 10.49 -49.77
N ASN A 188 -8.33 11.10 -50.86
CA ASN A 188 -6.95 11.56 -50.97
C ASN A 188 -6.84 13.00 -50.43
N TYR A 189 -5.77 13.26 -49.70
CA TYR A 189 -5.40 14.58 -49.22
C TYR A 189 -3.87 14.77 -49.37
N ASN A 190 -3.47 15.88 -50.04
CA ASN A 190 -2.06 16.17 -50.30
C ASN A 190 -1.29 15.03 -51.01
N GLY A 191 -1.94 14.26 -51.86
CA GLY A 191 -1.33 13.16 -52.56
C GLY A 191 -1.23 11.85 -51.78
N LYS A 192 -1.78 11.81 -50.56
CA LYS A 192 -1.87 10.61 -49.73
C LYS A 192 -3.32 10.10 -49.69
N ASP A 193 -3.51 8.81 -49.90
CA ASP A 193 -4.80 8.14 -49.68
C ASP A 193 -4.99 7.93 -48.17
N ASN A 194 -6.14 8.15 -47.63
CA ASN A 194 -6.51 7.97 -46.22
C ASN A 194 -6.66 9.28 -45.42
N GLN A 195 -7.33 10.28 -46.00
CA GLN A 195 -7.75 11.44 -45.21
C GLN A 195 -8.72 11.02 -44.08
N THR A 196 -8.31 11.17 -42.83
CA THR A 196 -9.13 10.77 -41.67
C THR A 196 -10.24 11.78 -41.36
N ILE A 197 -11.21 11.38 -40.51
CA ILE A 197 -12.21 12.32 -39.94
C ILE A 197 -11.50 13.47 -39.22
N GLY A 198 -10.50 13.15 -38.40
CA GLY A 198 -9.74 14.15 -37.63
C GLY A 198 -9.10 15.19 -38.52
N GLU A 199 -8.48 14.79 -39.60
CA GLU A 199 -7.90 15.72 -40.59
C GLU A 199 -8.95 16.55 -41.30
N LYS A 200 -9.95 15.89 -41.87
CA LYS A 200 -10.95 16.52 -42.74
C LYS A 200 -11.82 17.53 -41.99
N TYR A 201 -12.29 17.19 -40.83
CA TYR A 201 -13.32 17.98 -40.16
C TYR A 201 -12.80 18.73 -38.95
N MET A 202 -11.79 18.21 -38.28
CA MET A 202 -11.26 18.85 -37.08
C MET A 202 -9.92 19.57 -37.31
N GLY A 203 -9.32 19.41 -38.51
CA GLY A 203 -8.03 20.01 -38.86
C GLY A 203 -6.87 19.45 -38.01
N LEU A 204 -7.00 18.20 -37.57
CA LEU A 204 -5.95 17.49 -36.87
C LEU A 204 -4.86 17.04 -37.83
N SER A 205 -3.66 16.98 -37.34
CA SER A 205 -2.53 16.32 -37.95
C SER A 205 -2.08 15.15 -37.07
N LYS A 206 -1.43 14.17 -37.66
CA LYS A 206 -0.94 12.97 -37.00
C LYS A 206 0.55 12.80 -37.30
N THR A 207 1.35 12.69 -36.26
CA THR A 207 2.74 12.24 -36.33
C THR A 207 2.84 10.85 -35.79
N VAL A 208 3.51 9.95 -36.49
CA VAL A 208 3.85 8.60 -36.04
C VAL A 208 5.38 8.46 -35.99
N GLY A 209 5.91 7.88 -34.92
CA GLY A 209 7.33 7.68 -34.75
C GLY A 209 7.71 7.17 -33.36
N ILE A 210 9.00 7.15 -33.11
CA ILE A 210 9.50 6.74 -31.78
C ILE A 210 9.58 7.98 -30.86
N LEU A 211 8.94 7.93 -29.70
CA LEU A 211 9.06 8.99 -28.69
C LEU A 211 10.44 8.89 -28.04
N GLU A 212 11.36 9.76 -28.40
CA GLU A 212 12.74 9.70 -27.89
C GLU A 212 12.97 10.62 -26.71
N GLU A 213 12.31 11.78 -26.65
CA GLU A 213 12.52 12.75 -25.57
C GLU A 213 11.19 13.24 -25.00
N VAL A 214 11.18 13.36 -23.68
CA VAL A 214 10.15 14.02 -22.88
C VAL A 214 10.85 14.87 -21.84
N THR A 215 10.65 16.20 -21.91
CA THR A 215 11.30 17.16 -21.00
C THR A 215 10.24 18.07 -20.37
N LYS A 216 10.26 18.23 -19.06
CA LYS A 216 9.36 19.12 -18.32
C LYS A 216 9.87 20.56 -18.34
N ASP A 217 8.99 21.52 -18.62
CA ASP A 217 9.17 22.95 -18.31
C ASP A 217 8.62 23.17 -16.89
N ASN A 218 9.50 23.17 -15.90
CA ASN A 218 9.10 23.25 -14.48
C ASN A 218 8.42 24.58 -14.14
N ASP A 219 8.74 25.67 -14.84
CA ASP A 219 8.14 27.00 -14.60
C ASP A 219 6.66 27.05 -15.06
N LYS A 220 6.28 26.22 -16.03
CA LYS A 220 4.96 26.25 -16.66
C LYS A 220 4.14 24.99 -16.42
N ASP A 221 4.71 24.00 -15.72
CA ASP A 221 4.12 22.68 -15.51
C ASP A 221 3.60 22.03 -16.81
N THR A 222 4.42 22.09 -17.86
CA THR A 222 4.14 21.54 -19.19
C THR A 222 5.34 20.74 -19.69
N TYR A 223 5.13 19.96 -20.76
CA TYR A 223 6.16 19.10 -21.32
C TYR A 223 6.48 19.46 -22.77
N SER A 224 7.71 19.20 -23.17
CA SER A 224 8.15 19.17 -24.56
C SER A 224 8.43 17.74 -24.97
N LEU A 225 8.07 17.38 -26.22
CA LEU A 225 8.24 16.05 -26.75
C LEU A 225 9.04 16.11 -28.06
N TYR A 226 9.90 15.11 -28.27
CA TYR A 226 10.51 14.83 -29.57
C TYR A 226 10.17 13.42 -30.02
N VAL A 227 9.63 13.31 -31.23
CA VAL A 227 9.23 12.06 -31.89
C VAL A 227 10.07 11.87 -33.15
N ASN A 228 10.88 10.82 -33.18
CA ASN A 228 11.68 10.46 -34.36
C ASN A 228 10.78 9.78 -35.40
N THR A 229 10.64 10.41 -36.54
CA THR A 229 9.74 10.01 -37.66
C THR A 229 10.48 9.37 -38.83
N ASP A 230 11.82 9.28 -38.81
CA ASP A 230 12.65 8.93 -39.96
C ASP A 230 12.22 7.68 -40.75
N LYS A 231 11.57 6.74 -40.07
CA LYS A 231 11.09 5.48 -40.67
C LYS A 231 9.59 5.40 -40.86
N TYR A 232 8.85 6.42 -40.41
CA TYR A 232 7.39 6.40 -40.26
C TYR A 232 6.70 7.60 -40.94
N GLU A 233 7.40 8.33 -41.84
CA GLU A 233 6.83 9.49 -42.51
C GLU A 233 5.56 9.17 -43.29
N ASP A 234 5.49 7.97 -43.88
CA ASP A 234 4.31 7.51 -44.62
C ASP A 234 3.09 7.22 -43.74
N GLU A 235 3.30 7.00 -42.47
CA GLU A 235 2.22 6.81 -41.47
C GLU A 235 1.72 8.15 -40.91
N CYS A 236 2.44 9.24 -41.15
CA CYS A 236 2.08 10.58 -40.74
C CYS A 236 1.07 11.21 -41.71
N SER A 237 0.23 12.10 -41.19
CA SER A 237 -0.78 12.79 -41.99
C SER A 237 -1.01 14.23 -41.53
N GLY A 238 -1.67 15.07 -42.38
CA GLY A 238 -2.01 16.44 -42.06
C GLY A 238 -1.25 17.49 -42.84
N LYS A 239 -1.55 18.76 -42.59
CA LYS A 239 -1.05 19.89 -43.38
C LYS A 239 0.45 20.17 -43.20
N LYS A 240 0.98 19.87 -42.01
CA LYS A 240 2.36 20.14 -41.65
C LYS A 240 2.84 19.03 -40.72
N LEU A 241 3.83 18.30 -41.17
CA LEU A 241 4.48 17.29 -40.31
C LEU A 241 5.34 17.99 -39.24
N LEU A 242 5.09 17.68 -37.97
CA LEU A 242 5.86 18.15 -36.85
C LEU A 242 6.38 16.93 -36.06
N ASN A 243 7.58 17.04 -35.54
CA ASN A 243 8.22 16.04 -34.68
C ASN A 243 8.62 16.60 -33.31
N ASN A 244 8.50 17.91 -33.11
CA ASN A 244 8.75 18.59 -31.86
C ASN A 244 7.47 19.29 -31.40
N PHE A 245 7.10 19.00 -30.13
CA PHE A 245 5.88 19.52 -29.52
C PHE A 245 6.23 20.22 -28.20
N THR A 246 5.49 21.24 -27.86
CA THR A 246 5.70 22.06 -26.64
C THR A 246 4.37 22.35 -25.95
N LYS A 247 4.42 22.76 -24.68
CA LYS A 247 3.23 23.05 -23.85
C LYS A 247 2.26 21.86 -23.76
N VAL A 248 2.78 20.66 -23.79
CA VAL A 248 1.98 19.45 -23.59
C VAL A 248 1.64 19.34 -22.10
N SER A 249 0.35 19.19 -21.78
CA SER A 249 -0.13 19.24 -20.38
C SER A 249 0.07 17.96 -19.58
N LYS A 250 0.36 16.83 -20.25
CA LYS A 250 0.48 15.50 -19.62
C LYS A 250 1.90 14.98 -19.79
N ASP A 251 2.41 14.30 -18.76
CA ASP A 251 3.66 13.55 -18.82
C ASP A 251 3.50 12.25 -19.61
N TYR A 252 4.23 12.12 -20.70
CA TYR A 252 4.29 10.93 -21.53
C TYR A 252 5.61 10.15 -21.39
N SER A 253 6.39 10.38 -20.34
CA SER A 253 7.67 9.69 -20.09
C SER A 253 7.55 8.16 -20.06
N ALA A 254 6.39 7.64 -19.64
CA ALA A 254 6.11 6.21 -19.67
C ALA A 254 6.12 5.61 -21.08
N LEU A 255 5.88 6.40 -22.12
CA LEU A 255 5.88 5.98 -23.51
C LEU A 255 7.25 6.17 -24.20
N LYS A 256 8.26 6.65 -23.48
CA LYS A 256 9.59 6.88 -24.06
C LYS A 256 10.17 5.60 -24.66
N TYR A 257 10.68 5.73 -25.88
CA TYR A 257 11.20 4.67 -26.77
C TYR A 257 10.15 3.72 -27.36
N GLN A 258 8.87 3.97 -27.17
CA GLN A 258 7.81 3.27 -27.88
C GLN A 258 7.44 3.98 -29.18
N LYS A 259 6.91 3.23 -30.14
CA LYS A 259 6.25 3.80 -31.31
C LYS A 259 4.94 4.43 -30.88
N VAL A 260 4.77 5.71 -31.13
CA VAL A 260 3.60 6.50 -30.72
C VAL A 260 2.94 7.17 -31.89
N LYS A 261 1.66 7.48 -31.73
CA LYS A 261 0.86 8.36 -32.53
C LYS A 261 0.58 9.64 -31.74
N VAL A 262 0.90 10.80 -32.30
CA VAL A 262 0.60 12.12 -31.71
C VAL A 262 -0.46 12.81 -32.57
N LEU A 263 -1.58 13.22 -31.93
CA LEU A 263 -2.64 14.04 -32.56
C LEU A 263 -2.49 15.48 -32.13
N TYR A 264 -2.43 16.39 -33.12
CA TYR A 264 -2.18 17.81 -32.86
C TYR A 264 -2.81 18.71 -33.96
N LYS A 265 -2.92 20.03 -33.64
CA LYS A 265 -3.22 21.07 -34.63
C LYS A 265 -2.03 22.00 -34.87
N ASP A 266 -1.17 22.17 -33.88
CA ASP A 266 0.09 22.90 -33.93
C ASP A 266 1.05 22.34 -32.89
N LYS A 267 2.32 22.76 -32.92
CA LYS A 267 3.36 22.31 -31.96
C LYS A 267 3.00 22.48 -30.50
N ASP A 268 2.16 23.46 -30.13
CA ASP A 268 1.68 23.74 -28.80
C ASP A 268 0.20 23.41 -28.58
N LYS A 269 -0.38 22.63 -29.49
CA LYS A 269 -1.80 22.18 -29.44
C LYS A 269 -1.88 20.69 -29.72
N VAL A 270 -1.30 19.91 -28.78
CA VAL A 270 -1.36 18.45 -28.75
C VAL A 270 -2.61 18.01 -28.00
N PHE A 271 -3.36 17.09 -28.58
CA PHE A 271 -4.60 16.54 -28.02
C PHE A 271 -4.41 15.14 -27.41
N GLY A 272 -3.37 14.43 -27.79
CA GLY A 272 -3.01 13.14 -27.20
C GLY A 272 -1.78 12.52 -27.85
N VAL A 273 -1.12 11.65 -27.07
CA VAL A 273 0.01 10.83 -27.49
C VAL A 273 -0.32 9.39 -27.11
N TYR A 274 -0.31 8.48 -28.07
CA TYR A 274 -0.78 7.11 -27.91
C TYR A 274 0.30 6.11 -28.30
N ALA A 275 0.50 5.09 -27.46
CA ALA A 275 1.29 3.94 -27.85
C ALA A 275 0.57 3.16 -28.98
N MET A 276 1.29 2.78 -30.02
CA MET A 276 0.76 1.91 -31.06
C MET A 276 0.94 0.44 -30.61
N THR A 277 -0.11 -0.11 -29.99
CA THR A 277 -0.05 -1.41 -29.28
C THR A 277 0.31 -2.58 -30.18
N ASP A 278 -0.06 -2.55 -31.46
CA ASP A 278 0.27 -3.60 -32.42
C ASP A 278 1.76 -3.60 -32.83
N ASP A 279 2.42 -2.47 -32.69
CA ASP A 279 3.83 -2.28 -33.00
C ASP A 279 4.75 -2.35 -31.76
N ASN A 280 4.18 -2.22 -30.57
CA ASN A 280 4.94 -2.21 -29.32
C ASN A 280 4.73 -3.50 -28.52
N THR A 281 5.81 -4.08 -28.05
CA THR A 281 5.79 -5.02 -26.93
C THR A 281 6.56 -4.41 -25.78
N VAL A 282 5.94 -4.26 -24.62
CA VAL A 282 6.58 -3.70 -23.42
C VAL A 282 6.48 -4.70 -22.29
N VAL A 283 7.62 -5.08 -21.72
CA VAL A 283 7.70 -6.04 -20.61
C VAL A 283 8.50 -5.42 -19.48
N SER A 284 7.93 -5.40 -18.29
CA SER A 284 8.60 -4.89 -17.09
C SER A 284 8.92 -6.03 -16.11
N ALA A 285 10.07 -5.96 -15.48
CA ALA A 285 10.55 -6.95 -14.50
C ALA A 285 11.58 -6.31 -13.57
N VAL A 286 12.03 -7.06 -12.56
CA VAL A 286 13.24 -6.76 -11.80
C VAL A 286 14.43 -7.51 -12.40
N MET A 287 15.63 -7.00 -12.18
CA MET A 287 16.81 -7.52 -12.85
C MET A 287 17.17 -8.96 -12.45
N ASP A 288 16.75 -9.42 -11.26
CA ASP A 288 16.89 -10.83 -10.84
C ASP A 288 16.18 -11.80 -11.80
N GLN A 289 15.11 -11.35 -12.45
CA GLN A 289 14.31 -12.14 -13.39
C GLN A 289 14.79 -12.05 -14.85
N VAL A 290 15.91 -11.36 -15.10
CA VAL A 290 16.38 -11.09 -16.46
C VAL A 290 17.71 -11.78 -16.75
N LYS A 291 17.75 -12.63 -17.79
CA LYS A 291 18.95 -13.32 -18.28
C LYS A 291 18.85 -13.70 -19.75
N MET A 292 19.96 -13.88 -20.43
CA MET A 292 19.97 -14.47 -21.75
C MET A 292 19.70 -15.98 -21.66
N ASP A 293 18.80 -16.49 -22.51
CA ASP A 293 18.51 -17.92 -22.64
C ASP A 293 19.35 -18.53 -23.79
N SER A 294 19.61 -17.73 -24.83
CA SER A 294 20.49 -18.05 -25.95
C SER A 294 21.12 -16.76 -26.52
N ALA A 295 21.86 -16.84 -27.62
CA ALA A 295 22.50 -15.67 -28.23
C ALA A 295 21.49 -14.57 -28.64
N ASP A 296 20.27 -14.97 -29.02
CA ASP A 296 19.20 -14.09 -29.52
C ASP A 296 17.89 -14.16 -28.71
N LYS A 297 17.89 -14.87 -27.57
CA LYS A 297 16.72 -14.98 -26.69
C LYS A 297 17.02 -14.46 -25.30
N ILE A 298 16.19 -13.54 -24.86
CA ILE A 298 16.18 -13.06 -23.46
C ILE A 298 15.00 -13.70 -22.72
N LYS A 299 15.26 -14.14 -21.49
CA LYS A 299 14.23 -14.62 -20.57
C LYS A 299 13.94 -13.51 -19.57
N ILE A 300 12.67 -13.08 -19.48
CA ILE A 300 12.19 -12.04 -18.58
C ILE A 300 10.99 -12.61 -17.84
N ASP A 301 11.05 -12.66 -16.52
CA ASP A 301 10.02 -13.26 -15.65
C ASP A 301 9.51 -14.62 -16.19
N GLY A 302 10.45 -15.51 -16.47
CA GLY A 302 10.14 -16.85 -16.95
C GLY A 302 9.79 -16.94 -18.44
N THR A 303 9.41 -15.87 -19.12
CA THR A 303 8.98 -15.83 -20.53
C THR A 303 10.15 -15.50 -21.45
N LYS A 304 10.21 -16.15 -22.61
CA LYS A 304 11.28 -15.95 -23.62
C LYS A 304 10.84 -14.98 -24.69
N TYR A 305 11.67 -13.99 -24.97
CA TYR A 305 11.51 -13.01 -26.03
C TYR A 305 12.69 -13.04 -26.99
N THR A 306 12.47 -12.72 -28.25
CA THR A 306 13.55 -12.57 -29.25
C THR A 306 14.18 -11.18 -29.11
N VAL A 307 15.49 -11.09 -29.16
CA VAL A 307 16.25 -9.84 -29.13
C VAL A 307 16.69 -9.46 -30.54
N ASP A 308 16.61 -8.17 -30.90
CA ASP A 308 17.29 -7.65 -32.09
C ASP A 308 18.79 -7.50 -31.79
N THR A 309 19.57 -8.50 -32.16
CA THR A 309 20.99 -8.54 -31.81
C THR A 309 21.82 -7.46 -32.51
N ASN A 310 21.33 -6.95 -33.63
CA ASN A 310 22.04 -5.94 -34.46
C ASN A 310 21.66 -4.51 -34.09
N ASN A 311 20.37 -4.27 -33.83
CA ASN A 311 19.81 -2.93 -33.65
C ASN A 311 19.19 -2.75 -32.25
N SER A 312 19.94 -3.14 -31.21
CA SER A 312 19.45 -2.96 -29.83
C SER A 312 20.31 -2.00 -29.02
N THR A 313 19.67 -1.32 -28.09
CA THR A 313 20.30 -0.33 -27.20
C THR A 313 19.88 -0.58 -25.75
N VAL A 314 20.82 -0.40 -24.83
CA VAL A 314 20.57 -0.46 -23.38
C VAL A 314 20.77 0.91 -22.77
N TYR A 315 19.75 1.39 -22.08
CA TYR A 315 19.81 2.63 -21.29
C TYR A 315 19.86 2.27 -19.80
N VAL A 316 20.85 2.75 -19.10
CA VAL A 316 20.96 2.65 -17.63
C VAL A 316 20.82 4.05 -17.06
N ASN A 317 19.82 4.25 -16.21
CA ASN A 317 19.50 5.57 -15.64
C ASN A 317 19.41 6.66 -16.71
N GLY A 318 18.68 6.37 -17.79
CA GLY A 318 18.46 7.31 -18.89
C GLY A 318 19.62 7.50 -19.86
N LYS A 319 20.81 6.93 -19.58
CA LYS A 319 22.02 7.08 -20.41
C LYS A 319 22.25 5.85 -21.27
N ASP A 320 22.54 6.07 -22.56
CA ASP A 320 22.93 5.02 -23.49
C ASP A 320 24.29 4.41 -23.04
N THR A 321 24.33 3.09 -22.91
CA THR A 321 25.54 2.35 -22.54
C THR A 321 26.45 2.06 -23.72
N ASN A 322 26.02 2.36 -24.96
CA ASN A 322 26.66 1.97 -26.20
C ASN A 322 26.91 0.45 -26.32
N THR A 323 26.05 -0.35 -25.65
CA THR A 323 26.19 -1.80 -25.60
C THR A 323 24.91 -2.48 -26.10
N LYS A 324 25.05 -3.58 -26.82
CA LYS A 324 23.92 -4.41 -27.27
C LYS A 324 23.32 -5.19 -26.12
N ILE A 325 21.99 -5.43 -26.16
CA ILE A 325 21.24 -6.10 -25.08
C ILE A 325 21.88 -7.43 -24.67
N ALA A 326 22.21 -8.31 -25.64
CA ALA A 326 22.76 -9.62 -25.33
C ALA A 326 24.11 -9.55 -24.59
N VAL A 327 24.98 -8.61 -24.96
CA VAL A 327 26.27 -8.40 -24.28
C VAL A 327 26.09 -7.86 -22.90
N TRP A 328 25.23 -6.84 -22.79
CA TRP A 328 24.97 -6.17 -21.52
C TRP A 328 24.29 -7.09 -20.49
N VAL A 329 23.24 -7.82 -20.90
CA VAL A 329 22.51 -8.74 -20.01
C VAL A 329 23.41 -9.90 -19.55
N ASN A 330 24.28 -10.44 -20.41
CA ASN A 330 25.24 -11.48 -19.97
C ASN A 330 26.22 -10.98 -18.90
N ALA A 331 26.61 -9.71 -18.95
CA ALA A 331 27.49 -9.11 -17.94
C ALA A 331 26.76 -8.82 -16.60
N HIS A 332 25.44 -8.62 -16.65
CA HIS A 332 24.62 -8.17 -15.52
C HIS A 332 23.48 -9.16 -15.18
N SER A 333 23.58 -10.40 -15.65
CA SER A 333 22.55 -11.43 -15.45
C SER A 333 22.12 -11.53 -13.98
N GLU A 334 20.81 -11.58 -13.75
CA GLU A 334 20.20 -11.74 -12.41
C GLU A 334 20.68 -10.65 -11.41
N GLY A 335 20.93 -9.43 -11.90
CA GLY A 335 21.28 -8.27 -11.06
C GLY A 335 22.76 -8.11 -10.72
N LYS A 336 23.60 -8.92 -11.31
CA LYS A 336 25.04 -8.87 -11.06
C LYS A 336 25.63 -7.47 -11.35
N ASN A 337 26.37 -6.89 -10.41
CA ASN A 337 26.97 -5.55 -10.43
C ASN A 337 26.02 -4.34 -10.42
N ILE A 338 24.70 -4.53 -10.52
CA ILE A 338 23.73 -3.42 -10.58
C ILE A 338 22.59 -3.53 -9.59
N GLY A 339 22.42 -4.69 -8.94
CA GLY A 339 21.34 -4.97 -8.00
C GLY A 339 20.20 -5.77 -8.62
N LYS A 340 19.76 -6.80 -7.90
CA LYS A 340 18.60 -7.66 -8.25
C LYS A 340 17.30 -6.87 -8.30
N ALA A 341 17.16 -5.91 -7.39
CA ALA A 341 16.00 -5.04 -7.25
C ALA A 341 15.91 -3.94 -8.33
N SER A 342 16.95 -3.74 -9.15
CA SER A 342 16.90 -2.77 -10.27
C SER A 342 15.74 -3.09 -11.19
N THR A 343 15.01 -2.07 -11.64
CA THR A 343 13.87 -2.29 -12.55
C THR A 343 14.32 -2.31 -14.00
N VAL A 344 13.66 -3.16 -14.77
CA VAL A 344 13.91 -3.32 -16.22
C VAL A 344 12.61 -3.13 -16.98
N GLN A 345 12.67 -2.37 -18.05
CA GLN A 345 11.63 -2.31 -19.07
C GLN A 345 12.25 -2.69 -20.43
N ALA A 346 11.83 -3.82 -20.96
CA ALA A 346 12.22 -4.31 -22.28
C ALA A 346 11.15 -3.93 -23.28
N ILE A 347 11.55 -3.30 -24.38
CA ILE A 347 10.65 -2.75 -25.39
C ILE A 347 11.04 -3.32 -26.75
N SER A 348 10.04 -3.81 -27.49
CA SER A 348 10.05 -3.88 -28.94
C SER A 348 9.20 -2.72 -29.47
N ASN A 349 9.76 -1.86 -30.28
CA ASN A 349 9.06 -0.70 -30.85
C ASN A 349 8.84 -0.83 -32.37
N SER A 350 8.71 -2.06 -32.83
CA SER A 350 8.47 -2.37 -34.25
C SER A 350 7.65 -3.67 -34.40
N SER A 351 6.91 -3.79 -35.47
CA SER A 351 6.04 -4.94 -35.82
C SER A 351 6.76 -6.30 -35.92
N ASN A 352 8.10 -6.33 -35.83
CA ASN A 352 8.87 -7.57 -35.86
C ASN A 352 8.89 -8.29 -34.48
N ASN A 353 8.33 -7.68 -33.44
CA ASN A 353 8.24 -8.20 -32.06
C ASN A 353 9.61 -8.62 -31.44
N LYS A 354 10.71 -8.02 -31.88
CA LYS A 354 12.04 -8.24 -31.31
C LYS A 354 12.36 -7.13 -30.32
N ILE A 355 12.72 -7.51 -29.11
CA ILE A 355 13.18 -6.55 -28.08
C ILE A 355 14.44 -5.86 -28.61
N ASN A 356 14.35 -4.55 -28.76
CA ASN A 356 15.45 -3.72 -29.27
C ASN A 356 15.83 -2.59 -28.29
N ILE A 357 15.05 -2.32 -27.26
CA ILE A 357 15.38 -1.37 -26.20
C ILE A 357 15.31 -2.08 -24.85
N LEU A 358 16.30 -1.84 -24.00
CA LEU A 358 16.28 -2.24 -22.60
C LEU A 358 16.54 -0.99 -21.74
N LYS A 359 15.55 -0.57 -20.95
CA LYS A 359 15.69 0.49 -19.96
C LYS A 359 15.94 -0.14 -18.60
N VAL A 360 16.97 0.29 -17.91
CA VAL A 360 17.32 -0.20 -16.56
C VAL A 360 17.41 0.99 -15.63
N THR A 361 16.67 0.92 -14.52
CA THR A 361 16.77 1.91 -13.44
C THR A 361 17.39 1.25 -12.23
N THR A 362 18.53 1.79 -11.77
CA THR A 362 19.19 1.39 -10.55
C THR A 362 18.88 2.36 -9.42
N PHE A 363 19.05 1.92 -8.19
CA PHE A 363 18.69 2.68 -7.01
C PHE A 363 19.84 2.71 -6.01
N GLU A 364 19.94 3.81 -5.27
CA GLU A 364 20.77 3.93 -4.09
C GLU A 364 19.87 3.96 -2.85
N THR A 365 20.11 3.09 -1.87
CA THR A 365 19.31 3.06 -0.64
C THR A 365 19.98 3.89 0.44
N LYS A 366 19.25 4.82 1.05
CA LYS A 366 19.72 5.69 2.14
C LYS A 366 18.70 5.79 3.26
N LYS A 367 19.18 6.00 4.48
CA LYS A 367 18.38 6.34 5.64
C LYS A 367 18.13 7.85 5.67
N VAL A 368 16.90 8.26 5.93
CA VAL A 368 16.51 9.65 6.14
C VAL A 368 16.99 10.09 7.52
N THR A 369 17.85 11.07 7.58
CA THR A 369 18.40 11.59 8.84
C THR A 369 17.65 12.84 9.33
N TYR A 370 17.02 13.55 8.41
CA TYR A 370 16.23 14.75 8.74
C TYR A 370 15.24 15.07 7.61
N VAL A 371 14.06 15.56 7.97
CA VAL A 371 13.05 16.09 7.05
C VAL A 371 12.77 17.54 7.45
N GLY A 372 13.10 18.47 6.54
CA GLY A 372 12.79 19.91 6.65
C GLY A 372 11.49 20.25 5.95
N LYS A 373 11.18 21.53 5.87
CA LYS A 373 9.98 22.00 5.16
C LYS A 373 10.08 21.75 3.65
N ASP A 374 11.22 22.06 3.05
CA ASP A 374 11.43 22.07 1.61
C ASP A 374 12.63 21.21 1.21
N TYR A 375 13.08 20.28 2.08
CA TYR A 375 14.21 19.41 1.81
C TYR A 375 14.24 18.14 2.68
N VAL A 376 14.96 17.12 2.22
CA VAL A 376 15.21 15.86 2.92
C VAL A 376 16.72 15.58 2.95
N ASN A 377 17.24 15.17 4.12
CA ASN A 377 18.60 14.67 4.24
C ASN A 377 18.61 13.13 4.23
N ALA A 378 19.19 12.54 3.18
CA ALA A 378 19.37 11.09 3.02
C ALA A 378 20.75 10.82 2.41
N GLY A 379 21.80 10.83 3.25
CA GLY A 379 23.20 10.77 2.81
C GLY A 379 23.74 12.11 2.32
N LYS A 380 22.93 12.95 1.73
CA LYS A 380 23.15 14.37 1.41
C LYS A 380 21.83 15.11 1.49
N LYS A 381 21.87 16.44 1.35
CA LYS A 381 20.66 17.28 1.26
C LYS A 381 20.04 17.16 -0.15
N TYR A 382 18.74 16.96 -0.21
CA TYR A 382 17.91 16.99 -1.41
C TYR A 382 16.85 18.08 -1.22
N GLU A 383 16.87 19.12 -2.03
CA GLU A 383 15.92 20.23 -2.02
C GLU A 383 14.78 19.94 -3.02
N GLU A 384 13.58 20.50 -2.81
CA GLU A 384 12.43 20.33 -3.70
C GLU A 384 12.69 20.79 -5.15
N ASP A 385 13.63 21.75 -5.31
CA ASP A 385 14.03 22.22 -6.65
C ASP A 385 14.79 21.16 -7.45
N ASP A 386 15.53 20.26 -6.76
CA ASP A 386 16.38 19.23 -7.37
C ASP A 386 15.85 17.81 -7.20
N ALA A 387 14.83 17.60 -6.37
CA ALA A 387 14.36 16.28 -6.00
C ALA A 387 12.86 16.20 -5.75
N ASN A 388 12.26 15.10 -6.15
CA ASN A 388 10.90 14.73 -5.80
C ASN A 388 10.92 13.75 -4.62
N PHE A 389 10.12 14.00 -3.61
CA PHE A 389 9.95 13.11 -2.47
C PHE A 389 8.55 13.27 -1.85
N SER A 390 8.06 12.22 -1.22
CA SER A 390 6.74 12.23 -0.59
C SER A 390 6.73 13.07 0.69
N SER A 391 5.63 13.80 0.92
CA SER A 391 5.41 14.61 2.13
C SER A 391 5.22 13.77 3.41
N ASP A 392 5.02 12.46 3.31
CA ASP A 392 4.88 11.54 4.44
C ASP A 392 6.22 10.96 4.94
N LEU A 393 7.34 11.35 4.33
CA LEU A 393 8.66 10.95 4.79
C LEU A 393 8.95 11.49 6.19
N LYS A 394 9.59 10.65 7.00
CA LYS A 394 9.97 10.96 8.39
C LYS A 394 11.45 10.64 8.60
N LYS A 395 12.03 11.26 9.63
CA LYS A 395 13.33 10.84 10.15
C LYS A 395 13.29 9.34 10.45
N ASP A 396 14.37 8.65 10.14
CA ASP A 396 14.60 7.21 10.27
C ASP A 396 13.87 6.32 9.24
N ASP A 397 13.08 6.87 8.31
CA ASP A 397 12.64 6.18 7.11
C ASP A 397 13.83 5.83 6.21
N TYR A 398 13.61 4.90 5.29
CA TYR A 398 14.56 4.56 4.24
C TYR A 398 14.00 4.91 2.88
N VAL A 399 14.86 5.39 1.99
CA VAL A 399 14.49 5.75 0.63
C VAL A 399 15.37 5.06 -0.40
N ALA A 400 14.76 4.66 -1.52
CA ALA A 400 15.44 4.36 -2.76
C ALA A 400 15.57 5.64 -3.57
N ILE A 401 16.75 5.95 -4.02
CA ILE A 401 17.09 7.14 -4.77
C ILE A 401 17.41 6.73 -6.18
N SER A 402 16.65 7.21 -7.15
CA SER A 402 16.89 7.01 -8.58
C SER A 402 17.43 8.28 -9.25
N ALA A 403 18.23 8.10 -10.30
CA ALA A 403 18.88 9.20 -10.99
C ALA A 403 17.88 10.10 -11.71
N LYS A 404 18.17 11.38 -11.77
CA LYS A 404 17.33 12.41 -12.36
C LYS A 404 17.09 12.23 -13.87
N GLU A 405 18.03 11.66 -14.57
CA GLU A 405 17.95 11.40 -16.00
C GLU A 405 16.88 10.37 -16.39
N ASN A 406 16.30 9.66 -15.40
CA ASN A 406 15.14 8.80 -15.63
C ASN A 406 13.82 9.58 -15.78
N TYR A 407 13.78 10.86 -15.41
CA TYR A 407 12.56 11.66 -15.28
C TYR A 407 12.58 12.87 -16.21
N ALA A 408 11.40 13.29 -16.65
CA ALA A 408 11.24 14.42 -17.56
C ALA A 408 11.58 15.77 -16.93
N ASP A 409 11.42 15.90 -15.62
CA ASP A 409 11.68 17.12 -14.84
C ASP A 409 13.14 17.30 -14.43
N ASP A 410 14.01 16.35 -14.78
CA ASP A 410 15.43 16.32 -14.45
C ASP A 410 15.68 16.42 -12.92
N LYS A 411 14.73 15.89 -12.11
CA LYS A 411 14.84 15.81 -10.66
C LYS A 411 15.13 14.39 -10.20
N VAL A 412 15.89 14.25 -9.12
CA VAL A 412 16.10 12.99 -8.42
C VAL A 412 14.79 12.54 -7.75
N LEU A 413 14.46 11.25 -7.80
CA LEU A 413 13.30 10.72 -7.09
C LEU A 413 13.73 9.94 -5.85
N LEU A 414 13.19 10.30 -4.69
CA LEU A 414 13.32 9.58 -3.43
C LEU A 414 12.00 8.83 -3.14
N THR A 415 12.03 7.51 -3.23
CA THR A 415 10.87 6.67 -2.94
C THR A 415 11.02 6.00 -1.58
N LYS A 416 10.03 6.14 -0.70
CA LYS A 416 10.02 5.47 0.60
C LYS A 416 10.03 3.96 0.43
N LEU A 417 10.87 3.28 1.21
CA LEU A 417 11.05 1.83 1.19
C LEU A 417 10.23 1.14 2.27
N GLU A 418 9.79 -0.06 1.96
CA GLU A 418 9.20 -0.95 2.95
C GLU A 418 10.26 -1.47 3.93
N THR A 419 9.83 -1.71 5.16
CA THR A 419 10.65 -2.36 6.18
C THR A 419 9.90 -3.52 6.79
N VAL A 420 10.64 -4.60 7.08
CA VAL A 420 10.15 -5.77 7.81
C VAL A 420 10.96 -5.94 9.06
N GLU A 421 10.32 -5.93 10.21
CA GLU A 421 10.95 -6.20 11.50
C GLU A 421 10.59 -7.61 11.96
N GLY A 422 11.55 -8.34 12.49
CA GLY A 422 11.30 -9.67 13.03
C GLY A 422 12.57 -10.37 13.49
N LYS A 423 12.39 -11.56 14.03
CA LYS A 423 13.48 -12.38 14.58
C LYS A 423 14.10 -13.25 13.48
N VAL A 424 15.42 -13.25 13.39
CA VAL A 424 16.15 -14.18 12.52
C VAL A 424 15.99 -15.60 13.06
N THR A 425 15.33 -16.45 12.31
CA THR A 425 15.08 -17.85 12.65
C THR A 425 15.85 -18.82 11.76
N GLY A 426 16.46 -18.35 10.67
CA GLY A 426 17.31 -19.14 9.79
C GLY A 426 18.12 -18.28 8.84
N ILE A 427 19.28 -18.81 8.41
CA ILE A 427 20.15 -18.19 7.40
C ILE A 427 20.53 -19.30 6.42
N LYS A 428 20.44 -18.99 5.13
CA LYS A 428 20.81 -19.91 4.06
C LYS A 428 21.87 -19.28 3.17
N GLY A 429 23.08 -19.84 3.23
CA GLY A 429 24.23 -19.23 2.56
C GLY A 429 24.51 -17.81 3.09
N ASN A 430 24.93 -16.93 2.18
CA ASN A 430 25.14 -15.51 2.47
C ASN A 430 24.08 -14.61 1.85
N ASP A 431 23.05 -15.18 1.27
CA ASP A 431 22.10 -14.44 0.42
C ASP A 431 20.64 -14.50 0.90
N GLN A 432 20.29 -15.37 1.87
CA GLN A 432 18.91 -15.46 2.35
C GLN A 432 18.82 -15.49 3.88
N VAL A 433 17.80 -14.84 4.40
CA VAL A 433 17.45 -14.81 5.83
C VAL A 433 15.99 -15.17 6.02
N LEU A 434 15.70 -15.98 7.04
CA LEU A 434 14.32 -16.35 7.44
C LEU A 434 13.88 -15.45 8.60
N ILE A 435 12.82 -14.69 8.38
CA ILE A 435 12.17 -13.84 9.39
C ILE A 435 10.72 -14.29 9.50
N ASP A 436 10.27 -14.68 10.68
CA ASP A 436 8.88 -15.05 10.95
C ASP A 436 8.25 -15.98 9.88
N GLY A 437 9.01 -17.00 9.49
CA GLY A 437 8.59 -18.01 8.49
C GLY A 437 8.73 -17.59 7.02
N THR A 438 9.15 -16.37 6.72
CA THR A 438 9.34 -15.88 5.34
C THR A 438 10.82 -15.73 5.00
N TRP A 439 11.24 -16.30 3.85
CA TRP A 439 12.59 -16.13 3.33
C TRP A 439 12.73 -14.82 2.55
N TYR A 440 13.69 -14.00 2.92
CA TYR A 440 14.09 -12.77 2.24
C TYR A 440 15.46 -12.94 1.59
N THR A 441 15.57 -12.50 0.34
CA THR A 441 16.81 -12.59 -0.44
C THR A 441 17.52 -11.23 -0.42
N ALA A 442 18.83 -11.25 -0.18
CA ALA A 442 19.66 -10.04 -0.25
C ALA A 442 19.89 -9.59 -1.68
N ASP A 443 19.95 -8.28 -1.88
CA ASP A 443 20.41 -7.69 -3.14
C ASP A 443 21.93 -7.69 -3.25
N TYR A 444 22.44 -7.56 -4.48
CA TYR A 444 23.85 -7.29 -4.71
C TYR A 444 24.19 -5.83 -4.41
N LYS A 445 25.29 -5.61 -3.70
CA LYS A 445 25.86 -4.27 -3.60
C LYS A 445 26.39 -3.83 -4.96
N ALA A 446 26.05 -2.63 -5.39
CA ALA A 446 26.52 -2.08 -6.65
C ALA A 446 28.05 -2.19 -6.77
N ASN A 447 28.51 -2.67 -7.92
CA ASN A 447 29.93 -2.85 -8.27
C ASN A 447 30.74 -3.87 -7.47
N THR A 448 30.11 -4.71 -6.61
CA THR A 448 30.86 -5.64 -5.76
C THR A 448 30.55 -7.11 -5.97
N ASN A 449 29.44 -7.48 -6.58
CA ASN A 449 28.87 -8.85 -6.60
C ASN A 449 28.74 -9.45 -5.19
N LYS A 450 28.81 -8.65 -4.15
CA LYS A 450 28.68 -9.09 -2.77
C LYS A 450 27.30 -8.76 -2.28
N VAL A 451 26.70 -9.73 -1.69
CA VAL A 451 25.51 -9.63 -0.89
C VAL A 451 25.86 -8.90 0.42
N ILE A 452 24.91 -8.68 1.27
CA ILE A 452 25.10 -8.16 2.62
C ILE A 452 26.22 -8.95 3.31
N ASP A 453 27.26 -8.25 3.77
CA ASP A 453 28.52 -8.89 4.23
C ASP A 453 28.33 -9.78 5.46
N ASN A 454 27.34 -9.48 6.32
CA ASN A 454 27.07 -10.27 7.52
C ASN A 454 25.58 -10.21 7.84
N TRP A 455 24.90 -11.36 7.78
CA TRP A 455 23.61 -11.51 8.42
C TRP A 455 23.78 -11.51 9.93
N PRO A 456 22.89 -10.84 10.68
CA PRO A 456 22.85 -10.98 12.13
C PRO A 456 22.63 -12.44 12.53
N SER A 457 23.15 -12.82 13.70
CA SER A 457 23.04 -14.17 14.22
C SER A 457 21.59 -14.63 14.33
N ASN A 458 21.39 -15.94 14.25
CA ASN A 458 20.11 -16.56 14.51
C ASN A 458 19.61 -16.16 15.91
N GLY A 459 18.36 -15.70 16.02
CA GLY A 459 17.79 -15.15 17.24
C GLY A 459 17.85 -13.62 17.36
N ALA A 460 18.60 -12.91 16.52
CA ALA A 460 18.62 -11.44 16.53
C ALA A 460 17.33 -10.86 15.93
N THR A 461 16.79 -9.81 16.53
CA THR A 461 15.72 -9.03 15.94
C THR A 461 16.32 -8.00 14.99
N VAL A 462 15.82 -7.96 13.78
CA VAL A 462 16.33 -7.09 12.71
C VAL A 462 15.21 -6.34 12.02
N LYS A 463 15.58 -5.21 11.43
CA LYS A 463 14.76 -4.49 10.47
C LYS A 463 15.39 -4.66 9.10
N LEU A 464 14.71 -5.37 8.22
CA LEU A 464 15.10 -5.47 6.82
C LEU A 464 14.51 -4.28 6.06
N VAL A 465 15.30 -3.66 5.22
CA VAL A 465 14.86 -2.60 4.29
C VAL A 465 14.75 -3.23 2.91
N LEU A 466 13.55 -3.20 2.34
CA LEU A 466 13.24 -3.90 1.11
C LEU A 466 13.04 -2.94 -0.06
N LEU A 467 13.59 -3.29 -1.21
CA LEU A 467 13.28 -2.69 -2.50
C LEU A 467 12.90 -3.82 -3.46
N ASN A 468 11.70 -3.77 -4.02
CA ASN A 468 11.19 -4.78 -4.96
C ASN A 468 11.34 -6.22 -4.43
N GLY A 469 11.15 -6.42 -3.12
CA GLY A 469 11.26 -7.72 -2.46
C GLY A 469 12.68 -8.17 -2.08
N PHE A 470 13.72 -7.40 -2.41
CA PHE A 470 15.10 -7.71 -2.09
C PHE A 470 15.63 -6.86 -0.94
N VAL A 471 16.36 -7.48 -0.02
CA VAL A 471 16.95 -6.79 1.13
C VAL A 471 18.11 -5.91 0.67
N GLN A 472 17.96 -4.61 0.89
CA GLN A 472 18.97 -3.60 0.59
C GLN A 472 19.92 -3.35 1.78
N LEU A 473 19.34 -3.33 2.96
CA LEU A 473 20.02 -3.08 4.22
C LEU A 473 19.41 -3.95 5.31
N VAL A 474 20.23 -4.35 6.25
CA VAL A 474 19.81 -4.87 7.54
C VAL A 474 20.14 -3.80 8.57
N ASP A 475 19.12 -3.17 9.13
CA ASP A 475 19.28 -2.36 10.32
C ASP A 475 19.00 -3.25 11.53
N THR A 476 19.89 -3.25 12.49
CA THR A 476 19.60 -3.89 13.75
C THR A 476 18.56 -3.04 14.44
N VAL A 477 17.37 -3.58 14.62
CA VAL A 477 16.51 -3.03 15.65
C VAL A 477 17.30 -3.24 16.92
N THR A 478 17.82 -2.16 17.48
CA THR A 478 18.38 -2.18 18.84
C THR A 478 17.20 -2.26 19.81
N VAL A 479 16.51 -3.38 19.79
CA VAL A 479 15.94 -3.92 20.99
C VAL A 479 17.15 -4.41 21.73
N GLY A 480 17.51 -3.77 22.80
CA GLY A 480 18.69 -3.89 23.60
C GLY A 480 19.54 -5.10 23.29
N SER A 481 20.80 -4.90 23.19
CA SER A 481 21.76 -5.87 22.69
C SER A 481 21.39 -7.32 23.07
N SER A 482 21.48 -8.22 22.12
CA SER A 482 21.32 -9.67 22.28
C SER A 482 22.22 -10.29 23.36
N ASP A 483 23.06 -9.47 23.98
CA ASP A 483 24.05 -9.87 24.97
C ASP A 483 23.62 -9.62 26.43
N PHE A 484 22.39 -9.18 26.68
CA PHE A 484 21.85 -8.95 28.01
C PHE A 484 20.69 -9.88 28.33
N ALA A 485 20.64 -10.28 29.60
CA ALA A 485 19.56 -11.07 30.17
C ALA A 485 19.35 -10.75 31.63
N LEU A 486 18.15 -11.03 32.13
CA LEU A 486 17.83 -10.99 33.55
C LEU A 486 17.99 -12.40 34.13
N VAL A 487 18.99 -12.61 34.96
CA VAL A 487 19.11 -13.86 35.73
C VAL A 487 18.16 -13.79 36.93
N ILE A 488 17.16 -14.65 36.93
CA ILE A 488 16.09 -14.68 37.92
C ILE A 488 16.52 -15.50 39.12
N GLU A 489 16.96 -16.73 38.88
CA GLU A 489 17.47 -17.63 39.91
C GLU A 489 18.52 -18.58 39.34
N THR A 490 19.30 -19.22 40.23
CA THR A 490 20.30 -20.22 39.84
C THR A 490 20.12 -21.49 40.65
N GLY A 491 20.39 -22.64 40.01
CA GLY A 491 20.17 -23.94 40.62
C GLY A 491 21.08 -25.04 40.05
N SER A 492 20.72 -26.28 40.31
CA SER A 492 21.34 -27.45 39.69
C SER A 492 20.27 -28.38 39.15
N SER A 493 20.52 -28.94 37.96
CA SER A 493 19.69 -30.01 37.44
C SER A 493 19.85 -31.27 38.26
N SER A 494 18.77 -32.03 38.51
CA SER A 494 18.80 -33.34 39.19
C SER A 494 19.16 -34.45 38.18
N GLY A 495 20.08 -35.36 38.53
CA GLY A 495 20.40 -36.55 37.73
C GLY A 495 21.89 -36.91 37.71
N LEU A 496 22.24 -38.05 37.05
CA LEU A 496 23.65 -38.42 36.78
C LEU A 496 24.30 -37.37 35.87
N GLY A 497 25.19 -36.55 36.44
CA GLY A 497 25.88 -35.46 35.77
C GLY A 497 25.20 -34.11 36.00
N SER A 498 24.80 -33.80 37.27
CA SER A 498 24.20 -32.52 37.63
C SER A 498 25.00 -31.33 37.12
N SER A 499 24.39 -30.56 36.23
CA SER A 499 24.94 -29.28 35.72
C SER A 499 24.34 -28.10 36.51
N LYS A 500 25.09 -27.02 36.59
CA LYS A 500 24.57 -25.75 37.10
C LYS A 500 23.64 -25.16 36.07
N VAL A 501 22.53 -24.61 36.52
CA VAL A 501 21.50 -24.01 35.64
C VAL A 501 21.08 -22.64 36.18
N ALA A 502 20.57 -21.82 35.33
CA ALA A 502 19.91 -20.57 35.72
C ALA A 502 18.55 -20.45 35.00
N ASP A 503 17.58 -19.90 35.66
CA ASP A 503 16.34 -19.41 35.08
C ASP A 503 16.56 -17.96 34.62
N VAL A 504 16.34 -17.72 33.35
CA VAL A 504 16.78 -16.50 32.67
C VAL A 504 15.69 -15.96 31.78
N LEU A 505 15.43 -14.66 31.88
CA LEU A 505 14.65 -13.90 30.94
C LEU A 505 15.58 -13.14 29.98
N PHE A 506 15.47 -13.42 28.70
CA PHE A 506 16.28 -12.78 27.65
C PHE A 506 15.62 -11.49 27.17
N ALA A 507 16.38 -10.62 26.53
CA ALA A 507 15.91 -9.34 26.01
C ALA A 507 14.78 -9.47 24.97
N ASP A 508 14.65 -10.63 24.33
CA ASP A 508 13.58 -10.96 23.38
C ASP A 508 12.28 -11.43 24.07
N GLY A 509 12.22 -11.39 25.40
CA GLY A 509 11.07 -11.86 26.19
C GLY A 509 11.07 -13.37 26.44
N THR A 510 11.98 -14.13 25.86
CA THR A 510 12.07 -15.58 26.12
C THR A 510 12.55 -15.86 27.54
N ARG A 511 11.80 -16.63 28.32
CA ARG A 511 12.21 -17.14 29.62
C ARG A 511 12.50 -18.63 29.53
N LYS A 512 13.69 -19.06 29.91
CA LYS A 512 14.09 -20.46 29.90
C LYS A 512 15.17 -20.79 30.92
N THR A 513 15.23 -22.04 31.36
CA THR A 513 16.33 -22.57 32.12
C THR A 513 17.48 -22.93 31.21
N VAL A 514 18.69 -22.45 31.49
CA VAL A 514 19.89 -22.66 30.70
C VAL A 514 21.01 -23.31 31.52
N GLU A 515 21.85 -24.13 30.88
CA GLU A 515 23.04 -24.72 31.52
C GLU A 515 24.16 -23.68 31.62
N LEU A 516 24.79 -23.57 32.77
CA LEU A 516 25.85 -22.60 33.03
C LEU A 516 27.25 -23.21 32.75
N ASP A 517 28.12 -22.40 32.16
CA ASP A 517 29.53 -22.67 32.10
C ASP A 517 30.20 -22.44 33.46
N ASN A 518 31.36 -23.07 33.71
CA ASN A 518 32.11 -22.92 34.94
C ASN A 518 32.60 -21.49 35.19
N ASP A 519 32.75 -20.70 34.14
CA ASP A 519 33.25 -19.31 34.19
C ASP A 519 32.10 -18.29 34.42
N SER A 520 30.83 -18.73 34.47
CA SER A 520 29.72 -17.89 34.84
C SER A 520 29.86 -17.33 36.26
N GLU A 521 29.64 -16.02 36.42
CA GLU A 521 29.65 -15.34 37.73
C GLU A 521 28.44 -15.71 38.59
N TYR A 522 27.32 -16.08 37.97
CA TYR A 522 26.11 -16.54 38.63
C TYR A 522 26.14 -18.07 38.78
N LYS A 523 26.67 -18.56 39.90
CA LYS A 523 26.88 -20.01 40.16
C LYS A 523 26.06 -20.58 41.31
N GLY A 524 25.33 -19.74 42.03
CA GLY A 524 24.80 -20.09 43.31
C GLY A 524 25.91 -20.28 44.38
N THR A 525 25.66 -19.93 45.62
CA THR A 525 26.64 -20.10 46.72
C THR A 525 26.39 -21.40 47.46
N LYS A 526 27.46 -22.13 47.81
CA LYS A 526 27.40 -23.24 48.77
C LYS A 526 27.14 -22.68 50.18
N LYS A 527 26.10 -23.14 50.85
CA LYS A 527 25.91 -22.88 52.27
C LYS A 527 26.17 -24.19 53.03
N ASN A 528 27.19 -24.19 53.90
CA ASN A 528 27.51 -25.25 54.87
C ASN A 528 27.58 -26.70 54.33
N GLY A 529 28.40 -26.95 53.28
CA GLY A 529 28.71 -28.31 52.83
C GLY A 529 27.61 -29.04 52.07
N ASP A 530 26.41 -28.60 52.08
CA ASP A 530 25.27 -29.11 51.28
C ASP A 530 24.98 -28.21 50.10
N THR A 531 24.67 -28.81 48.95
CA THR A 531 24.36 -28.14 47.71
C THR A 531 22.92 -27.58 47.70
N THR A 532 22.61 -26.69 48.61
CA THR A 532 21.39 -25.87 48.51
C THR A 532 21.74 -24.54 47.89
N TYR A 533 21.17 -24.26 46.73
CA TYR A 533 21.33 -23.00 46.05
C TYR A 533 20.54 -21.92 46.74
N VAL A 534 21.16 -20.74 46.89
CA VAL A 534 20.49 -19.56 47.45
C VAL A 534 19.76 -18.86 46.33
N GLU A 535 18.45 -18.70 46.47
CA GLU A 535 17.68 -17.69 45.73
C GLU A 535 18.46 -16.37 45.78
N GLU A 536 18.86 -15.89 44.61
CA GLU A 536 19.32 -14.51 44.54
C GLU A 536 18.17 -13.61 44.93
N SER A 537 18.29 -12.88 46.03
CA SER A 537 17.22 -12.07 46.67
C SER A 537 16.69 -10.94 45.78
N ALA A 538 17.16 -10.79 44.56
CA ALA A 538 16.62 -9.92 43.50
C ALA A 538 17.19 -10.36 42.12
N PRO A 539 16.39 -10.30 41.05
CA PRO A 539 16.84 -10.57 39.70
C PRO A 539 17.95 -9.61 39.30
N LYS A 540 18.93 -10.10 38.55
CA LYS A 540 20.13 -9.33 38.19
C LYS A 540 20.33 -9.24 36.70
N LEU A 541 20.56 -8.03 36.23
CA LEU A 541 20.99 -7.76 34.86
C LEU A 541 22.39 -8.33 34.65
N ALA A 542 22.56 -9.13 33.62
CA ALA A 542 23.82 -9.72 33.21
C ALA A 542 24.05 -9.58 31.72
N THR A 543 25.33 -9.55 31.33
CA THR A 543 25.71 -9.89 29.97
C THR A 543 25.95 -11.39 29.90
N TYR A 544 25.81 -11.98 28.70
CA TYR A 544 26.09 -13.40 28.53
C TYR A 544 26.80 -13.74 27.21
N GLU A 545 27.52 -14.84 27.22
CA GLU A 545 28.10 -15.48 26.06
C GLU A 545 27.65 -16.95 26.03
N VAL A 546 27.52 -17.52 24.83
CA VAL A 546 27.14 -18.93 24.66
C VAL A 546 28.27 -19.68 23.95
N SER A 547 28.75 -20.73 24.57
CA SER A 547 29.75 -21.61 23.97
C SER A 547 29.33 -23.08 24.17
N LYS A 548 29.27 -23.85 23.08
CA LYS A 548 28.86 -25.28 23.09
C LYS A 548 27.56 -25.56 23.85
N GLY A 549 26.57 -24.62 23.78
CA GLY A 549 25.27 -24.74 24.43
C GLY A 549 25.24 -24.36 25.91
N LYS A 550 26.38 -23.94 26.51
CA LYS A 550 26.47 -23.45 27.89
C LYS A 550 26.59 -21.93 27.90
N TYR A 551 26.02 -21.31 28.92
CA TYR A 551 25.95 -19.87 29.10
C TYR A 551 26.93 -19.39 30.17
N THR A 552 27.71 -18.38 29.83
CA THR A 552 28.59 -17.65 30.77
C THR A 552 27.97 -16.29 31.04
N PHE A 553 27.43 -16.06 32.22
CA PHE A 553 26.88 -14.79 32.65
C PHE A 553 27.89 -13.97 33.42
N LYS A 554 27.97 -12.65 33.09
CA LYS A 554 28.74 -11.64 33.82
C LYS A 554 27.82 -10.57 34.39
N ALA A 555 27.92 -10.28 35.67
CA ALA A 555 27.12 -9.29 36.33
C ALA A 555 27.36 -7.90 35.73
N VAL A 556 26.29 -7.18 35.44
CA VAL A 556 26.35 -5.76 35.12
C VAL A 556 26.64 -5.03 36.42
N SER A 557 27.87 -4.51 36.60
CA SER A 557 28.31 -3.81 37.80
C SER A 557 28.27 -2.28 37.62
N GLU A 558 28.49 -1.57 38.72
CA GLU A 558 28.53 -0.08 38.76
C GLU A 558 29.65 0.52 37.90
N LYS A 559 30.60 -0.29 37.41
CA LYS A 559 31.60 0.16 36.46
C LYS A 559 30.98 0.13 35.05
N ALA A 560 30.85 1.30 34.47
CA ALA A 560 30.23 1.48 33.16
C ALA A 560 30.75 0.44 32.15
N LEU A 561 29.85 -0.30 31.55
CA LEU A 561 30.18 -1.12 30.39
C LEU A 561 30.57 -0.22 29.22
N ASN A 562 31.46 -0.68 28.39
CA ASN A 562 31.83 0.05 27.15
C ASN A 562 30.57 0.34 26.33
N GLY A 563 30.39 1.60 26.01
CA GLY A 563 29.23 2.07 25.22
C GLY A 563 28.11 2.74 26.03
N TYR A 564 28.22 2.82 27.37
CA TYR A 564 27.26 3.54 28.22
C TYR A 564 27.97 4.63 29.04
N ASP A 565 27.27 5.76 29.27
CA ASP A 565 27.85 6.91 29.98
C ASP A 565 27.73 6.77 31.49
N GLU A 566 26.63 6.17 31.97
CA GLU A 566 26.29 6.05 33.38
C GLU A 566 25.64 4.71 33.69
N TYR A 567 25.70 4.32 34.96
CA TYR A 567 24.87 3.30 35.60
C TYR A 567 23.96 3.95 36.62
N ALA A 568 22.67 3.91 36.37
CA ALA A 568 21.68 4.53 37.27
C ALA A 568 21.02 3.48 38.15
N THR A 569 20.84 3.82 39.43
CA THR A 569 20.18 2.94 40.40
C THR A 569 19.29 3.74 41.37
N GLY A 570 18.37 3.06 42.01
CA GLY A 570 17.62 3.61 43.14
C GLY A 570 16.53 2.67 43.63
N ARG A 571 16.04 2.93 44.85
CA ARG A 571 14.90 2.24 45.45
C ARG A 571 13.84 3.25 45.80
N ASN A 572 12.58 2.83 45.81
CA ASN A 572 11.45 3.70 46.07
C ASN A 572 11.46 4.99 45.19
N LEU A 573 11.85 4.84 43.92
CA LEU A 573 11.81 5.93 42.99
C LEU A 573 10.43 6.03 42.36
N THR A 574 10.03 7.22 41.95
CA THR A 574 8.80 7.43 41.20
C THR A 574 9.09 7.42 39.73
N ILE A 575 8.37 6.62 38.96
CA ILE A 575 8.29 6.70 37.51
C ILE A 575 6.98 7.36 37.11
N ASP A 576 7.06 8.36 36.23
CA ASP A 576 5.95 9.12 35.65
C ASP A 576 6.51 9.81 34.40
N GLY A 577 6.43 9.10 33.25
CA GLY A 577 7.11 9.49 32.00
C GLY A 577 8.65 9.47 32.07
N LYS A 578 9.19 9.55 33.29
CA LYS A 578 10.61 9.47 33.60
C LYS A 578 10.82 8.98 35.02
N VAL A 579 11.95 8.37 35.30
CA VAL A 579 12.34 8.02 36.68
C VAL A 579 12.97 9.23 37.34
N LYS A 580 12.35 9.72 38.40
CA LYS A 580 12.78 10.91 39.11
C LYS A 580 13.89 10.54 40.16
N SER A 581 14.92 11.38 40.21
CA SER A 581 15.98 11.32 41.24
C SER A 581 16.76 9.99 41.33
N ALA A 582 16.97 9.32 40.19
CA ALA A 582 17.83 8.15 40.11
C ALA A 582 19.31 8.54 40.44
N THR A 583 20.03 7.69 41.16
CA THR A 583 21.44 7.90 41.46
C THR A 583 22.32 7.46 40.29
N LEU A 584 23.01 8.41 39.68
CA LEU A 584 24.02 8.17 38.65
C LEU A 584 25.35 7.82 39.32
N LYS A 585 25.82 6.60 39.19
CA LYS A 585 26.91 6.05 39.98
C LYS A 585 28.28 6.61 39.63
N LYS A 586 28.55 6.82 38.35
CA LYS A 586 29.82 7.38 37.89
C LYS A 586 29.95 8.87 38.23
N ALA A 587 28.87 9.63 38.04
CA ALA A 587 28.82 11.05 38.35
C ALA A 587 28.63 11.32 39.84
N ASN A 588 28.23 10.32 40.65
CA ASN A 588 27.88 10.42 42.03
C ASN A 588 26.86 11.54 42.35
N THR A 589 25.86 11.64 41.49
CA THR A 589 24.77 12.63 41.59
C THR A 589 23.41 11.98 41.39
N THR A 590 22.37 12.74 41.67
CA THR A 590 21.01 12.31 41.32
C THR A 590 20.50 13.08 40.08
N ALA A 591 19.77 12.40 39.21
CA ALA A 591 19.18 12.98 38.05
C ALA A 591 17.90 12.27 37.61
N ASN A 592 17.12 12.90 36.76
CA ASN A 592 16.02 12.23 36.06
C ASN A 592 16.61 11.33 34.97
N VAL A 593 16.02 10.12 34.85
CA VAL A 593 16.35 9.16 33.80
C VAL A 593 15.10 8.91 32.98
N PHE A 594 15.17 9.18 31.70
CA PHE A 594 14.09 8.92 30.74
C PHE A 594 14.27 7.52 30.18
N MET A 595 13.18 6.78 29.99
CA MET A 595 13.23 5.54 29.24
C MET A 595 13.38 5.88 27.75
N LYS A 596 14.34 5.28 27.06
CA LYS A 596 14.49 5.43 25.63
C LYS A 596 13.41 4.63 24.94
N ASP A 597 12.70 5.18 23.98
CA ASP A 597 11.57 4.51 23.31
C ASP A 597 11.91 3.09 22.83
N THR A 598 13.11 2.92 22.27
CA THR A 598 13.66 1.63 21.82
C THR A 598 14.45 0.86 22.87
N GLY A 599 14.50 1.35 24.11
CA GLY A 599 15.22 0.71 25.24
C GLY A 599 14.53 -0.56 25.70
N VAL A 600 15.28 -1.49 26.24
CA VAL A 600 14.78 -2.74 26.82
C VAL A 600 14.59 -2.58 28.30
N VAL A 601 13.41 -2.88 28.79
CA VAL A 601 13.08 -2.82 30.22
C VAL A 601 12.63 -4.20 30.68
N PHE A 602 13.48 -4.86 31.46
CA PHE A 602 13.12 -6.06 32.20
C PHE A 602 12.29 -5.66 33.40
N VAL A 603 11.12 -6.24 33.56
CA VAL A 603 10.19 -5.91 34.61
C VAL A 603 9.97 -7.12 35.53
N GLN A 604 10.22 -6.95 36.79
CA GLN A 604 9.72 -7.82 37.84
C GLN A 604 8.53 -7.12 38.53
N TYR A 605 7.38 -7.75 38.56
CA TYR A 605 6.16 -7.19 39.13
C TYR A 605 5.34 -8.21 39.90
N MET A 606 4.46 -7.76 40.76
CA MET A 606 3.62 -8.65 41.57
C MET A 606 2.28 -8.85 40.86
N LYS A 607 1.89 -10.09 40.59
CA LYS A 607 0.57 -10.47 40.09
C LYS A 607 0.02 -11.60 40.93
N ASN A 608 -1.18 -11.44 41.46
CA ASN A 608 -1.85 -12.45 42.32
C ASN A 608 -1.05 -12.97 43.54
N GLY A 609 -0.07 -12.20 44.02
CA GLY A 609 0.76 -12.59 45.18
C GLY A 609 2.11 -13.18 44.81
N ASP A 610 2.36 -13.46 43.50
CA ASP A 610 3.61 -14.01 43.02
C ASP A 610 4.36 -13.00 42.16
N TYR A 611 5.69 -13.12 42.11
CA TYR A 611 6.50 -12.34 41.17
C TYR A 611 6.46 -12.92 39.78
N GLU A 612 6.10 -12.06 38.84
CA GLU A 612 6.20 -12.33 37.42
C GLU A 612 7.27 -11.48 36.75
N TYR A 613 7.69 -11.90 35.56
CA TYR A 613 8.79 -11.30 34.83
C TYR A 613 8.42 -11.14 33.37
N LYS A 614 8.70 -9.95 32.81
CA LYS A 614 8.53 -9.71 31.38
C LYS A 614 9.53 -8.67 30.86
N VAL A 615 9.60 -8.55 29.54
CA VAL A 615 10.32 -7.48 28.86
C VAL A 615 9.31 -6.54 28.20
N VAL A 616 9.52 -5.24 28.37
CA VAL A 616 8.74 -4.19 27.71
C VAL A 616 9.69 -3.21 27.01
N THR A 617 9.18 -2.40 26.10
CA THR A 617 9.96 -1.32 25.52
C THR A 617 10.05 -0.13 26.48
N GLY A 618 11.08 0.71 26.31
CA GLY A 618 11.18 1.93 27.09
C GLY A 618 10.02 2.90 26.82
N LYS A 619 9.42 2.85 25.63
CA LYS A 619 8.21 3.58 25.28
C LYS A 619 7.02 3.15 26.14
N ASP A 620 6.84 1.84 26.36
CA ASP A 620 5.77 1.32 27.21
C ASP A 620 6.00 1.74 28.66
N ALA A 621 7.23 1.60 29.17
CA ALA A 621 7.60 2.01 30.52
C ALA A 621 7.46 3.53 30.75
N ALA A 622 7.73 4.35 29.74
CA ALA A 622 7.53 5.79 29.79
C ALA A 622 6.05 6.21 29.87
N ASN A 623 5.16 5.36 29.44
CA ASN A 623 3.71 5.60 29.49
C ASN A 623 3.05 5.10 30.79
N TRP A 624 3.79 4.49 31.71
CA TRP A 624 3.20 4.06 32.96
C TRP A 624 2.70 5.24 33.79
N LYS A 625 1.59 5.03 34.49
CA LYS A 625 1.11 5.97 35.49
C LYS A 625 2.10 6.06 36.67
N GLU A 626 2.01 7.14 37.43
CA GLU A 626 2.87 7.33 38.58
C GLU A 626 2.87 6.10 39.50
N THR A 627 4.03 5.46 39.64
CA THR A 627 4.22 4.28 40.48
C THR A 627 5.60 4.28 41.13
N THR A 628 5.73 3.52 42.21
CA THR A 628 6.99 3.35 42.95
C THR A 628 7.75 2.13 42.45
N ILE A 629 9.01 2.32 42.07
CA ILE A 629 9.88 1.29 41.50
C ILE A 629 11.25 1.23 42.20
N SER A 630 11.93 0.08 42.06
CA SER A 630 13.39 0.01 42.15
C SER A 630 13.97 -0.05 40.71
N LEU A 631 15.05 0.66 40.50
CA LEU A 631 15.69 0.80 39.15
C LEU A 631 17.14 0.32 39.21
N GLN A 632 17.53 -0.39 38.14
CA GLN A 632 18.92 -0.55 37.68
C GLN A 632 18.89 -0.22 36.18
N ALA A 633 19.75 0.66 35.70
CA ALA A 633 19.73 1.03 34.26
C ALA A 633 21.11 1.38 33.75
N LEU A 634 21.35 1.00 32.49
CA LEU A 634 22.45 1.45 31.68
C LEU A 634 22.01 2.69 30.89
N VAL A 635 22.71 3.79 31.07
CA VAL A 635 22.30 5.10 30.60
C VAL A 635 23.26 5.65 29.58
N LYS A 636 22.74 6.16 28.46
CA LYS A 636 23.43 7.05 27.52
C LYS A 636 22.90 8.47 27.65
N LYS A 637 23.81 9.43 27.44
CA LYS A 637 23.48 10.85 27.37
C LYS A 637 23.27 11.28 25.92
N ASP A 638 22.13 11.86 25.65
CA ASP A 638 21.85 12.51 24.38
C ASP A 638 21.36 13.93 24.64
N SER A 639 22.08 14.91 24.06
CA SER A 639 21.76 16.34 24.19
C SER A 639 21.57 16.81 25.65
N GLY A 640 22.34 16.22 26.58
CA GLY A 640 22.29 16.53 28.01
C GLY A 640 21.20 15.79 28.81
N VAL A 641 20.40 14.96 28.17
CA VAL A 641 19.36 14.13 28.79
C VAL A 641 19.88 12.71 28.99
N ASN A 642 19.57 12.12 30.15
CA ASN A 642 19.93 10.75 30.50
C ASN A 642 18.87 9.78 30.03
N TYR A 643 19.18 8.92 29.05
CA TYR A 643 18.25 7.89 28.53
C TYR A 643 18.70 6.50 28.98
N ALA A 644 17.81 5.76 29.64
CA ALA A 644 17.98 4.34 29.92
C ALA A 644 17.78 3.56 28.60
N GLU A 645 18.84 2.97 28.09
CA GLU A 645 18.78 2.07 26.93
C GLU A 645 18.49 0.63 27.36
N MET A 646 18.86 0.28 28.59
CA MET A 646 18.57 -0.99 29.23
C MET A 646 18.26 -0.74 30.72
N ALA A 647 17.17 -1.32 31.18
CA ALA A 647 16.77 -1.18 32.57
C ALA A 647 16.21 -2.49 33.16
N VAL A 648 16.38 -2.66 34.48
CA VAL A 648 15.59 -3.57 35.31
C VAL A 648 14.73 -2.72 36.22
N VAL A 649 13.45 -2.93 36.16
CA VAL A 649 12.45 -2.29 37.03
C VAL A 649 11.81 -3.35 37.91
N THR A 650 11.85 -3.15 39.20
CA THR A 650 11.16 -4.00 40.18
C THR A 650 10.06 -3.20 40.85
N MET A 651 8.87 -3.74 40.90
CA MET A 651 7.71 -3.16 41.57
C MET A 651 6.98 -4.21 42.42
N THR A 652 6.34 -3.74 43.50
CA THR A 652 5.59 -4.59 44.44
C THR A 652 4.11 -4.69 44.06
N ASN A 653 3.71 -4.00 43.01
CA ASN A 653 2.35 -3.99 42.48
C ASN A 653 2.36 -4.48 41.03
N ASN A 654 1.19 -4.69 40.47
CA ASN A 654 1.04 -4.97 39.06
C ASN A 654 1.51 -3.78 38.19
N ILE A 655 1.81 -4.03 36.93
CA ILE A 655 2.28 -2.99 36.00
C ILE A 655 1.15 -1.96 35.79
N PRO A 656 1.39 -0.66 36.07
CA PRO A 656 0.37 0.37 35.92
C PRO A 656 0.05 0.62 34.46
N GLY A 657 -1.23 0.55 34.11
CA GLY A 657 -1.70 0.96 32.75
C GLY A 657 -1.26 0.10 31.57
N GLY A 658 -0.52 -0.98 31.81
CA GLY A 658 -0.13 -1.92 30.77
C GLY A 658 -1.07 -3.13 30.79
N SER A 659 -2.04 -3.22 29.92
CA SER A 659 -2.67 -4.51 29.66
C SER A 659 -1.83 -5.25 28.62
N ASP A 660 -1.06 -6.26 29.07
CA ASP A 660 -0.67 -7.35 28.17
C ASP A 660 -1.82 -8.34 27.99
N SER A 661 -2.93 -8.04 28.64
CA SER A 661 -4.15 -8.81 28.53
C SER A 661 -4.71 -8.58 27.15
N THR A 662 -4.55 -9.55 26.31
CA THR A 662 -5.21 -9.61 25.02
C THR A 662 -6.61 -10.17 25.29
N TYR A 663 -7.62 -9.51 24.79
CA TYR A 663 -9.01 -9.90 24.99
C TYR A 663 -9.61 -10.39 23.70
N ALA A 664 -10.54 -11.33 23.83
CA ALA A 664 -11.31 -11.85 22.73
C ALA A 664 -12.78 -12.03 23.12
N PHE A 665 -13.63 -12.09 22.12
CA PHE A 665 -15.05 -12.37 22.24
C PHE A 665 -15.36 -13.75 21.63
N ALA A 666 -15.98 -14.64 22.43
CA ALA A 666 -16.31 -15.99 22.00
C ALA A 666 -17.45 -15.98 20.97
N LEU A 667 -17.19 -16.52 19.80
CA LEU A 667 -18.16 -16.62 18.70
C LEU A 667 -19.06 -17.85 18.88
N ASP A 668 -18.55 -18.90 19.54
CA ASP A 668 -19.31 -20.10 19.87
C ASP A 668 -18.86 -20.68 21.23
N ASP A 669 -19.60 -21.66 21.73
CA ASP A 669 -19.26 -22.36 22.98
C ASP A 669 -17.93 -23.09 22.83
N SER A 670 -17.09 -23.04 23.88
CA SER A 670 -15.86 -23.80 23.94
C SER A 670 -16.14 -25.32 23.94
N TYR A 671 -15.27 -26.07 23.26
CA TYR A 671 -15.38 -27.51 23.22
C TYR A 671 -14.03 -28.18 23.53
N GLU A 672 -14.09 -29.42 24.02
CA GLU A 672 -12.89 -30.19 24.36
C GLU A 672 -12.60 -31.23 23.29
N LYS A 673 -11.31 -31.42 22.96
CA LYS A 673 -10.82 -32.46 22.05
C LYS A 673 -9.52 -33.03 22.55
N THR A 674 -9.38 -34.37 22.49
CA THR A 674 -8.12 -35.04 22.83
C THR A 674 -7.27 -35.20 21.56
N ILE A 675 -6.01 -34.76 21.62
CA ILE A 675 -5.02 -34.89 20.55
C ILE A 675 -3.79 -35.53 21.18
N ASP A 676 -3.32 -36.67 20.65
CA ASP A 676 -2.15 -37.40 21.10
C ASP A 676 -2.14 -37.72 22.61
N GLY A 677 -3.33 -37.99 23.18
CA GLY A 677 -3.51 -38.31 24.61
C GLY A 677 -3.67 -37.08 25.50
N THR A 678 -3.42 -35.88 25.02
CA THR A 678 -3.62 -34.60 25.76
C THR A 678 -4.97 -34.01 25.43
N LYS A 679 -5.69 -33.56 26.46
CA LYS A 679 -7.01 -32.94 26.32
C LYS A 679 -6.87 -31.44 26.22
N TYR A 680 -7.36 -30.88 25.14
CA TYR A 680 -7.34 -29.42 24.88
C TYR A 680 -8.75 -28.84 24.85
N THR A 681 -8.86 -27.59 25.31
CA THR A 681 -10.03 -26.73 25.10
C THR A 681 -9.84 -25.91 23.81
N PHE A 682 -10.87 -25.83 23.00
CA PHE A 682 -10.90 -25.01 21.79
C PHE A 682 -11.97 -23.95 21.90
N VAL A 683 -11.66 -22.72 21.48
CA VAL A 683 -12.58 -21.57 21.47
C VAL A 683 -12.49 -20.89 20.12
N GLU A 684 -13.63 -20.78 19.43
CA GLU A 684 -13.77 -19.90 18.26
C GLU A 684 -13.99 -18.47 18.73
N ALA A 685 -13.11 -17.53 18.42
CA ALA A 685 -13.13 -16.20 19.01
C ALA A 685 -12.76 -15.10 18.01
N TRP A 686 -13.29 -13.91 18.25
CA TRP A 686 -12.91 -12.66 17.60
C TRP A 686 -11.88 -11.92 18.46
N ASN A 687 -10.70 -11.64 17.89
CA ASN A 687 -9.61 -10.96 18.61
C ASN A 687 -9.52 -9.45 18.36
N GLY A 688 -10.49 -8.89 17.60
CA GLY A 688 -10.51 -7.50 17.19
C GLY A 688 -10.08 -7.27 15.72
N SER A 689 -9.37 -8.23 15.12
CA SER A 689 -8.91 -8.15 13.73
C SER A 689 -9.39 -9.33 12.88
N GLU A 690 -9.45 -10.53 13.46
CA GLU A 690 -9.84 -11.75 12.74
C GLU A 690 -10.53 -12.75 13.68
N ALA A 691 -11.30 -13.66 13.10
CA ALA A 691 -11.84 -14.81 13.79
C ALA A 691 -10.78 -15.92 13.82
N ILE A 692 -10.44 -16.39 15.03
CA ILE A 692 -9.40 -17.41 15.23
C ILE A 692 -9.91 -18.55 16.11
N THR A 693 -9.36 -19.75 15.88
CA THR A 693 -9.57 -20.90 16.76
C THR A 693 -8.43 -20.99 17.76
N MET A 694 -8.70 -20.73 19.01
CA MET A 694 -7.72 -20.79 20.09
C MET A 694 -7.69 -22.21 20.67
N LYS A 695 -6.50 -22.82 20.75
CA LYS A 695 -6.24 -24.14 21.33
C LYS A 695 -5.51 -23.95 22.66
N SER A 696 -6.09 -24.42 23.78
CA SER A 696 -5.56 -24.27 25.14
C SER A 696 -5.47 -25.60 25.89
N GLU A 697 -4.51 -25.71 26.79
CA GLU A 697 -4.45 -26.78 27.82
C GLU A 697 -5.31 -26.48 29.03
N ASP A 698 -5.78 -25.26 29.19
CA ASP A 698 -6.63 -24.83 30.26
C ASP A 698 -8.01 -25.52 30.21
N LYS A 699 -8.46 -26.01 31.35
CA LYS A 699 -9.80 -26.55 31.52
C LYS A 699 -10.78 -25.43 31.83
N VAL A 700 -11.06 -24.58 30.87
CA VAL A 700 -11.96 -23.44 31.03
C VAL A 700 -13.19 -23.61 30.16
N SER A 701 -14.37 -23.32 30.68
CA SER A 701 -15.61 -23.30 29.89
C SER A 701 -15.97 -21.85 29.59
N ILE A 702 -15.84 -21.47 28.36
CA ILE A 702 -16.22 -20.17 27.81
C ILE A 702 -17.46 -20.39 26.95
N VAL A 703 -18.49 -19.61 27.17
CA VAL A 703 -19.77 -19.73 26.46
C VAL A 703 -19.81 -18.68 25.33
N ALA A 704 -20.50 -18.97 24.26
CA ALA A 704 -20.73 -18.02 23.18
C ALA A 704 -21.21 -16.66 23.69
N ARG A 705 -20.69 -15.58 23.12
CA ARG A 705 -20.96 -14.19 23.52
C ARG A 705 -20.35 -13.76 24.87
N GLU A 706 -19.44 -14.52 25.45
CA GLU A 706 -18.61 -14.08 26.57
C GLU A 706 -17.32 -13.45 26.03
N ALA A 707 -16.86 -12.41 26.69
CA ALA A 707 -15.50 -11.91 26.51
C ALA A 707 -14.57 -12.58 27.54
N PHE A 708 -13.35 -12.85 27.14
CA PHE A 708 -12.33 -13.49 27.96
C PHE A 708 -10.94 -12.91 27.67
N GLU A 709 -10.04 -13.12 28.59
CA GLU A 709 -8.63 -12.75 28.46
C GLU A 709 -7.83 -13.94 27.94
N TYR A 710 -6.83 -13.70 27.08
CA TYR A 710 -5.93 -14.74 26.62
C TYR A 710 -4.49 -14.25 26.49
N SER A 711 -3.55 -15.18 26.56
CA SER A 711 -2.16 -14.99 26.13
C SER A 711 -1.71 -16.11 25.21
N VAL A 712 -0.70 -15.84 24.40
CA VAL A 712 -0.17 -16.79 23.40
C VAL A 712 1.10 -17.42 23.95
N ASN A 713 1.16 -18.75 24.00
CA ASN A 713 2.33 -19.51 24.43
C ASN A 713 3.35 -19.70 23.30
N ALA A 714 4.60 -19.96 23.64
CA ALA A 714 5.68 -20.14 22.67
C ALA A 714 5.47 -21.32 21.70
N ASP A 715 4.63 -22.29 22.06
CA ASP A 715 4.28 -23.46 21.25
C ASP A 715 3.04 -23.21 20.35
N GLY A 716 2.46 -21.99 20.40
CA GLY A 716 1.26 -21.63 19.66
C GLY A 716 -0.06 -22.06 20.32
N THR A 717 -0.04 -22.57 21.55
CA THR A 717 -1.23 -22.73 22.38
C THR A 717 -1.59 -21.42 23.07
N TYR A 718 -2.73 -21.36 23.74
CA TYR A 718 -3.24 -20.18 24.40
C TYR A 718 -3.56 -20.47 25.86
N ASP A 719 -3.20 -19.55 26.77
CA ASP A 719 -3.74 -19.54 28.12
C ASP A 719 -5.02 -18.72 28.11
N LEU A 720 -6.10 -19.26 28.68
CA LEU A 720 -7.42 -18.65 28.61
C LEU A 720 -7.92 -18.34 30.03
N THR A 721 -8.35 -17.09 30.23
CA THR A 721 -8.92 -16.66 31.50
C THR A 721 -10.35 -16.15 31.32
N LYS A 722 -11.31 -16.84 31.93
CA LYS A 722 -12.71 -16.45 31.92
C LYS A 722 -12.92 -15.15 32.71
N LEU A 723 -13.59 -14.17 32.10
CA LEU A 723 -13.96 -12.90 32.72
C LEU A 723 -15.40 -12.90 33.25
N ALA A 724 -16.29 -13.60 32.56
CA ALA A 724 -17.69 -13.70 32.95
C ALA A 724 -17.86 -14.26 34.38
N GLY A 725 -18.69 -13.58 35.20
CA GLY A 725 -18.91 -13.92 36.60
C GLY A 725 -17.90 -13.29 37.60
N LYS A 726 -16.90 -12.52 37.10
CA LYS A 726 -16.04 -11.71 37.96
C LYS A 726 -16.81 -10.46 38.43
N ASP A 727 -17.50 -10.57 39.56
CA ASP A 727 -18.17 -9.46 40.26
C ASP A 727 -17.71 -9.43 41.72
N THR A 728 -16.49 -8.94 41.91
CA THR A 728 -15.87 -8.80 43.23
C THR A 728 -15.64 -7.33 43.56
N ALA A 729 -15.21 -7.04 44.77
CA ALA A 729 -14.82 -5.68 45.17
C ALA A 729 -13.68 -5.14 44.26
N THR A 730 -13.02 -6.01 43.52
CA THR A 730 -11.79 -5.73 42.80
C THR A 730 -11.85 -5.97 41.31
N GLN A 731 -12.89 -6.64 40.81
CA GLN A 731 -13.04 -6.91 39.36
C GLN A 731 -14.52 -6.85 38.98
N LYS A 732 -14.86 -6.16 37.93
CA LYS A 732 -16.22 -5.98 37.45
C LYS A 732 -16.31 -6.37 35.99
N TYR A 733 -17.11 -7.39 35.73
CA TYR A 733 -17.54 -7.78 34.38
C TYR A 733 -19.06 -7.66 34.30
N ALA A 734 -19.57 -6.94 33.34
CA ALA A 734 -21.01 -6.81 33.16
C ALA A 734 -21.40 -6.65 31.70
N VAL A 735 -22.59 -7.18 31.38
CA VAL A 735 -23.33 -6.87 30.16
C VAL A 735 -24.32 -5.76 30.50
N THR A 736 -24.33 -4.66 29.78
CA THR A 736 -25.12 -3.47 30.12
C THR A 736 -25.38 -2.61 28.88
N GLN A 737 -26.02 -1.46 29.06
CA GLN A 737 -26.20 -0.46 28.02
C GLN A 737 -25.52 0.85 28.40
N ILE A 738 -24.94 1.51 27.41
CA ILE A 738 -24.37 2.86 27.58
C ILE A 738 -25.53 3.87 27.60
N THR A 739 -25.44 4.83 28.51
CA THR A 739 -26.40 5.93 28.64
C THR A 739 -25.80 7.29 28.32
N SER A 740 -24.50 7.44 28.40
CA SER A 740 -23.78 8.63 27.90
C SER A 740 -22.30 8.35 27.69
N TYR A 741 -21.68 9.12 26.80
CA TYR A 741 -20.24 9.13 26.56
C TYR A 741 -19.76 10.55 26.31
N ASP A 742 -18.71 10.97 27.01
CA ASP A 742 -18.02 12.23 26.79
C ASP A 742 -16.67 11.96 26.13
N LYS A 743 -16.55 12.34 24.86
CA LYS A 743 -15.34 12.17 24.04
C LYS A 743 -14.12 12.87 24.62
N THR A 744 -14.32 14.01 25.30
CA THR A 744 -13.22 14.85 25.77
C THR A 744 -12.56 14.24 27.01
N SER A 745 -13.39 13.70 27.94
CA SER A 745 -12.92 13.06 29.17
C SER A 745 -12.76 11.55 29.04
N GLY A 746 -13.37 10.91 28.03
CA GLY A 746 -13.49 9.46 27.89
C GLY A 746 -14.48 8.82 28.85
N GLU A 747 -15.32 9.62 29.52
CA GLU A 747 -16.24 9.15 30.56
C GLU A 747 -17.49 8.49 29.98
N LEU A 748 -17.83 7.31 30.54
CA LEU A 748 -19.01 6.52 30.19
C LEU A 748 -19.92 6.34 31.39
N THR A 749 -21.23 6.37 31.16
CA THR A 749 -22.22 5.93 32.12
C THR A 749 -23.05 4.76 31.58
N PHE A 750 -23.52 3.89 32.51
CA PHE A 750 -24.23 2.67 32.15
C PHE A 750 -25.56 2.56 32.89
N VAL A 751 -26.55 1.85 32.36
CA VAL A 751 -27.92 1.71 32.86
C VAL A 751 -27.98 1.16 34.30
N SER A 752 -27.14 0.25 34.70
CA SER A 752 -27.26 -0.46 35.99
C SER A 752 -26.19 -0.11 37.01
N VAL A 753 -25.41 0.94 36.76
CA VAL A 753 -24.34 1.36 37.68
C VAL A 753 -24.80 2.59 38.47
N PRO A 754 -24.54 2.67 39.79
CA PRO A 754 -24.89 3.87 40.54
C PRO A 754 -24.29 5.11 39.90
N VAL A 755 -25.08 6.15 39.74
CA VAL A 755 -24.73 7.44 39.11
C VAL A 755 -23.47 8.11 39.71
N SER A 756 -23.00 7.58 40.82
CA SER A 756 -21.80 8.06 41.55
C SER A 756 -20.48 7.46 41.05
N LYS A 757 -20.51 6.51 40.15
CA LYS A 757 -19.29 5.90 39.57
C LYS A 757 -19.21 6.13 38.09
N GLU A 758 -18.27 6.96 37.70
CA GLU A 758 -17.92 7.24 36.30
C GLU A 758 -16.83 6.27 35.86
N TYR A 759 -17.03 5.64 34.71
CA TYR A 759 -16.03 4.79 34.09
C TYR A 759 -15.38 5.54 32.94
N LYS A 760 -14.10 5.28 32.68
CA LYS A 760 -13.35 5.95 31.62
C LYS A 760 -12.76 4.98 30.60
N ILE A 761 -12.97 5.27 29.33
CA ILE A 761 -12.18 4.71 28.23
C ILE A 761 -10.89 5.51 28.12
N THR A 762 -9.79 4.82 27.99
CA THR A 762 -8.47 5.38 27.76
C THR A 762 -7.86 4.80 26.48
N LYS A 763 -6.72 5.33 26.05
CA LYS A 763 -5.93 4.74 24.96
C LYS A 763 -5.50 3.28 25.18
N ASP A 764 -5.56 2.82 26.45
CA ASP A 764 -5.18 1.46 26.85
C ASP A 764 -6.41 0.54 26.99
N THR A 765 -7.61 1.04 26.72
CA THR A 765 -8.83 0.24 26.69
C THR A 765 -8.87 -0.54 25.38
N VAL A 766 -9.02 -1.85 25.46
CA VAL A 766 -9.28 -2.68 24.27
C VAL A 766 -10.75 -2.53 23.89
N VAL A 767 -11.00 -2.13 22.66
CA VAL A 767 -12.36 -2.00 22.11
C VAL A 767 -12.55 -3.08 21.06
N LEU A 768 -13.52 -3.97 21.27
CA LEU A 768 -13.92 -4.98 20.30
C LEU A 768 -15.29 -4.61 19.74
N TYR A 769 -15.44 -4.70 18.44
CA TYR A 769 -16.72 -4.52 17.76
C TYR A 769 -17.22 -5.87 17.27
N VAL A 770 -18.47 -6.21 17.58
CA VAL A 770 -19.06 -7.50 17.25
C VAL A 770 -20.46 -7.34 16.69
N ASP A 771 -20.84 -8.30 15.85
CA ASP A 771 -22.21 -8.55 15.45
C ASP A 771 -22.66 -9.82 16.20
N SER A 772 -23.31 -9.63 17.33
CA SER A 772 -23.59 -10.71 18.27
C SER A 772 -24.62 -11.70 17.75
N ASP A 773 -25.52 -11.29 16.87
CA ASP A 773 -26.53 -12.17 16.26
C ASP A 773 -25.89 -13.06 15.18
N ALA A 774 -25.05 -12.49 14.34
CA ALA A 774 -24.34 -13.22 13.32
C ALA A 774 -23.13 -14.04 13.86
N LYS A 775 -22.85 -13.97 15.16
CA LYS A 775 -21.73 -14.64 15.83
C LYS A 775 -20.39 -14.39 15.11
N LYS A 776 -20.11 -13.16 14.77
CA LYS A 776 -18.89 -12.74 14.08
C LYS A 776 -18.37 -11.42 14.62
N GLY A 777 -17.11 -11.14 14.33
CA GLY A 777 -16.56 -9.81 14.56
C GLY A 777 -17.13 -8.81 13.56
N ALA A 778 -17.24 -7.57 13.98
CA ALA A 778 -17.48 -6.44 13.11
C ALA A 778 -16.16 -5.73 12.81
N GLY A 779 -16.05 -5.06 11.66
CA GLY A 779 -14.84 -4.31 11.28
C GLY A 779 -14.54 -3.14 12.21
N GLU A 780 -13.53 -2.34 11.88
CA GLU A 780 -13.18 -1.13 12.62
C GLU A 780 -14.32 -0.10 12.56
N PHE A 781 -14.68 0.40 13.72
CA PHE A 781 -15.66 1.47 13.90
C PHE A 781 -15.04 2.58 14.75
N ASP A 782 -15.49 3.79 14.56
CA ASP A 782 -15.36 4.81 15.61
C ASP A 782 -16.36 4.51 16.71
N ILE A 783 -15.92 4.56 17.97
CA ILE A 783 -16.77 4.19 19.11
C ILE A 783 -18.03 5.04 19.18
N GLU A 784 -17.96 6.33 18.84
CA GLU A 784 -19.10 7.21 18.81
C GLU A 784 -20.16 6.72 17.81
N THR A 785 -19.72 6.39 16.60
CA THR A 785 -20.60 5.85 15.57
C THR A 785 -21.20 4.50 15.96
N ALA A 786 -20.45 3.67 16.70
CA ALA A 786 -20.92 2.35 17.12
C ALA A 786 -21.94 2.40 18.26
N ILE A 787 -21.93 3.44 19.07
CA ILE A 787 -22.85 3.60 20.23
C ILE A 787 -23.99 4.59 19.96
N ASP A 788 -23.93 5.41 18.91
CA ASP A 788 -25.02 6.26 18.42
C ASP A 788 -26.03 5.39 17.63
N THR A 789 -26.86 4.66 18.37
CA THR A 789 -27.74 3.64 17.77
C THR A 789 -28.95 4.24 17.05
N ASN A 790 -29.27 5.51 17.28
CA ASN A 790 -30.35 6.23 16.62
C ASN A 790 -29.87 7.15 15.48
N ASN A 791 -28.55 7.29 15.29
CA ASN A 791 -27.87 8.09 14.27
C ASN A 791 -28.26 9.59 14.30
N ASP A 792 -28.48 10.16 15.49
CA ASP A 792 -28.82 11.57 15.63
C ASP A 792 -27.60 12.48 15.91
N GLY A 793 -26.41 11.88 16.01
CA GLY A 793 -25.13 12.54 16.25
C GLY A 793 -24.91 12.95 17.72
N LYS A 794 -25.71 12.40 18.64
CA LYS A 794 -25.57 12.58 20.08
C LYS A 794 -25.61 11.23 20.77
N ILE A 795 -24.85 11.08 21.82
CA ILE A 795 -24.86 9.86 22.61
C ILE A 795 -25.55 10.14 23.93
N ASP A 796 -26.78 9.65 24.05
CA ASP A 796 -27.62 9.87 25.22
C ASP A 796 -28.44 8.61 25.60
N ALA A 797 -29.33 8.74 26.57
CA ALA A 797 -30.13 7.61 27.07
C ALA A 797 -31.10 6.98 26.03
N ASN A 798 -31.23 7.56 24.82
CA ASN A 798 -32.05 7.01 23.74
C ASN A 798 -31.27 6.00 22.87
N ASP A 799 -29.93 6.02 22.91
CA ASP A 799 -29.08 5.16 22.08
C ASP A 799 -29.09 3.71 22.48
N LYS A 800 -29.08 3.41 23.78
CA LYS A 800 -29.17 2.05 24.35
C LYS A 800 -28.22 1.03 23.74
N ALA A 801 -27.00 1.45 23.44
CA ALA A 801 -26.00 0.55 22.89
C ALA A 801 -25.64 -0.56 23.87
N ASN A 802 -25.82 -1.81 23.48
CA ASN A 802 -25.46 -2.97 24.30
C ASN A 802 -23.94 -3.19 24.28
N VAL A 803 -23.37 -3.36 25.46
CA VAL A 803 -21.93 -3.57 25.62
C VAL A 803 -21.61 -4.59 26.71
N ILE A 804 -20.47 -5.23 26.59
CA ILE A 804 -19.78 -5.89 27.71
C ILE A 804 -18.64 -4.98 28.13
N TYR A 805 -18.49 -4.75 29.44
CA TYR A 805 -17.29 -4.11 29.93
C TYR A 805 -16.59 -4.93 31.01
N TYR A 806 -15.28 -4.75 31.10
CA TYR A 806 -14.45 -5.29 32.16
C TYR A 806 -13.55 -4.20 32.76
N SER A 807 -13.57 -4.08 34.08
CA SER A 807 -12.69 -3.18 34.83
C SER A 807 -12.06 -3.90 36.01
N GLU A 808 -10.88 -3.47 36.42
CA GLU A 808 -10.16 -4.00 37.58
C GLU A 808 -10.28 -3.05 38.79
N SER A 809 -10.01 -3.61 39.99
CA SER A 809 -10.16 -2.92 41.26
C SER A 809 -9.40 -1.62 41.40
N GLY A 810 -10.08 -0.67 42.02
CA GLY A 810 -9.53 0.63 42.38
C GLY A 810 -9.34 1.56 41.17
N ASP A 811 -9.63 1.06 40.00
CA ASP A 811 -9.48 1.77 38.73
C ASP A 811 -10.88 2.11 38.21
N ASP A 812 -11.13 3.37 37.94
CA ASP A 812 -12.33 3.84 37.23
C ASP A 812 -12.18 3.66 35.72
N TYR A 813 -11.16 2.92 35.28
CA TYR A 813 -10.82 2.71 33.86
C TYR A 813 -11.29 1.35 33.38
N ILE A 814 -11.88 1.36 32.22
CA ILE A 814 -12.28 0.15 31.47
C ILE A 814 -11.04 -0.47 30.82
N ARG A 815 -10.84 -1.76 31.05
CA ARG A 815 -9.79 -2.55 30.38
C ARG A 815 -10.25 -3.09 29.05
N LEU A 816 -11.49 -3.54 28.98
CA LEU A 816 -12.14 -4.06 27.80
C LEU A 816 -13.54 -3.48 27.68
N ILE A 817 -13.91 -3.09 26.47
CA ILE A 817 -15.29 -2.86 26.09
C ILE A 817 -15.59 -3.61 24.80
N VAL A 818 -16.64 -4.39 24.77
CA VAL A 818 -17.15 -5.04 23.57
C VAL A 818 -18.44 -4.33 23.19
N VAL A 819 -18.48 -3.72 22.02
CA VAL A 819 -19.65 -3.00 21.48
C VAL A 819 -20.38 -3.89 20.50
N ASP A 820 -21.66 -4.12 20.73
CA ASP A 820 -22.51 -4.88 19.84
C ASP A 820 -23.11 -3.96 18.77
N THR A 821 -22.63 -4.04 17.57
CA THR A 821 -22.96 -3.14 16.46
C THR A 821 -24.37 -3.36 15.89
N ASN A 822 -24.98 -4.52 16.12
CA ASN A 822 -26.38 -4.78 15.76
C ASN A 822 -27.36 -4.65 16.94
N ASN A 823 -26.84 -4.35 18.13
CA ASN A 823 -27.59 -4.09 19.35
C ASN A 823 -28.55 -5.24 19.79
N GLU A 824 -28.21 -6.48 19.48
CA GLU A 824 -29.01 -7.69 19.74
C GLU A 824 -28.54 -8.46 20.99
N MET A 825 -27.43 -8.06 21.61
CA MET A 825 -26.90 -8.69 22.81
C MET A 825 -27.87 -8.50 23.97
N LYS A 826 -28.44 -9.60 24.46
CA LYS A 826 -29.38 -9.55 25.59
C LYS A 826 -28.61 -9.39 26.92
N GLN A 827 -29.14 -8.53 27.82
CA GLN A 827 -28.68 -8.37 29.21
C GLN A 827 -28.81 -9.66 30.02
#